data_368ab973441abd046e98f96200d83c96
#
_entry.id   368ab973441abd046e98f96200d83c96
#
_cell.length_a   1.000
_cell.length_b   1.000
_cell.length_c   1.000
_cell.angle_alpha   90.00
_cell.angle_beta   90.00
_cell.angle_gamma   90.00
#
_symmetry.space_group_name_H-M   'P 1'
#
loop_
_entity.id
_entity.type
_entity.pdbx_description
1 polymer ?
#
loop_
_entity_poly.entity_id
_entity_poly.type
_entity_poly.pdbx_seq_one_letter_code
_entity_poly.pdbx_strand_id
1 'polypeptide(L)'
;MGKNLTTGSVFRTIVTFALPYLLSYFLQTLYGMADLFIAGQFIGIDGITAVANGSQVLYMLTVVIVGLAMGATVTIGRAVGANRLDRAAKAIGNVITLFAGIALALTVVLLLNVHNIISLIGVPVEAVEGTAQYLTICYIGIPFIVAYNIISSVFRGMGDSKSPMYFIAVACFCNIVFDYLFMGWLRLGPSGAALGTTLAQAISVTVTLVAIRRRRTGIRLKFGDLRPDRAMLRGILGIGVPTAVQDGCIQIAFIIITVIANYRGLNDAAAVGVVEKVISALFLVPSSMLATVSAVSAQNIGAGRMERATKTLRYATAITVVYGIVISIVVELTAGSIVGLFTTDATVILLGTQYIRSYIVDSIFAGIHFCFSGFFAACGRSYIGFIHNIVAITLVRADLSWLLRVAQASRRNFGEGACMTASERSGGRDALPGDGRLFRIGKVADMFNVSLGTLRHYERCGLLEPEYIDPRTGYRYYGAKQFEVLNTIRYLRVLDMPLTQIAEFLHNRDVHVIEDKLVAQKALIERKQHELEMVQRKIDHRLERLRDAEQSEFDVIRVVRQPACRIVWIRDSPKVDSYLGLEYSIRKLEQHQKDSLVFLGKVGVGIDKESLEQGGYADYGLVFLLLDDEDEYEGDTVALPETDCVRIRFRGSHGDAPDRYRELIWYTAEQGLDITGFSREIALIDEGLTSDPAQFVTEICIPVR
;
A
#
# COMPACT_ATOMS: atom_id res chain seq x y z
N MET A 1 15.04 38.76 -14.53
CA MET A 1 15.20 37.94 -15.74
C MET A 1 15.65 36.56 -15.31
N GLY A 2 14.94 35.48 -15.72
CA GLY A 2 15.38 34.12 -15.55
C GLY A 2 16.75 33.93 -16.19
N LYS A 3 17.59 33.02 -15.65
CA LYS A 3 18.90 32.74 -16.25
C LYS A 3 18.71 32.10 -17.62
N ASN A 4 19.41 32.62 -18.63
CA ASN A 4 19.47 31.97 -19.92
C ASN A 4 20.27 30.65 -19.80
N LEU A 5 19.57 29.50 -19.89
CA LEU A 5 20.19 28.17 -19.76
C LEU A 5 20.76 27.66 -21.11
N THR A 6 20.62 28.44 -22.18
CA THR A 6 21.05 28.04 -23.52
C THR A 6 22.50 28.41 -23.85
N THR A 7 23.20 29.15 -22.97
CA THR A 7 24.58 29.64 -23.18
C THR A 7 25.51 29.19 -22.05
N GLY A 8 26.81 29.31 -22.25
CA GLY A 8 27.86 28.97 -21.27
C GLY A 8 28.17 27.47 -21.17
N SER A 9 28.92 27.05 -20.14
CA SER A 9 29.26 25.64 -19.90
C SER A 9 28.02 24.83 -19.47
N VAL A 10 27.74 23.70 -20.11
CA VAL A 10 26.63 22.81 -19.81
C VAL A 10 26.73 22.25 -18.38
N PHE A 11 27.92 21.76 -18.02
CA PHE A 11 28.20 21.22 -16.70
C PHE A 11 27.90 22.24 -15.58
N ARG A 12 28.46 23.46 -15.72
CA ARG A 12 28.23 24.54 -14.75
C ARG A 12 26.73 24.92 -14.67
N THR A 13 26.03 24.88 -15.82
CA THR A 13 24.58 25.17 -15.87
C THR A 13 23.80 24.11 -15.09
N ILE A 14 24.09 22.83 -15.27
CA ILE A 14 23.45 21.71 -14.54
C ILE A 14 23.68 21.88 -13.04
N VAL A 15 24.94 21.97 -12.58
CA VAL A 15 25.26 22.06 -11.16
C VAL A 15 24.62 23.29 -10.50
N THR A 16 24.72 24.47 -11.15
CA THR A 16 24.16 25.72 -10.61
C THR A 16 22.64 25.71 -10.53
N PHE A 17 21.97 24.96 -11.42
CA PHE A 17 20.51 24.82 -11.42
C PHE A 17 20.05 23.70 -10.48
N ALA A 18 20.77 22.58 -10.43
CA ALA A 18 20.43 21.42 -9.62
C ALA A 18 20.59 21.65 -8.11
N LEU A 19 21.64 22.37 -7.69
CA LEU A 19 21.95 22.55 -6.27
C LEU A 19 20.83 23.27 -5.48
N PRO A 20 20.24 24.39 -5.92
CA PRO A 20 19.08 24.99 -5.24
C PRO A 20 17.86 24.08 -5.26
N TYR A 21 17.72 23.24 -6.29
CA TYR A 21 16.61 22.29 -6.39
C TYR A 21 16.78 21.13 -5.40
N LEU A 22 17.98 20.61 -5.28
CA LEU A 22 18.34 19.60 -4.28
C LEU A 22 18.05 20.11 -2.86
N LEU A 23 18.47 21.36 -2.57
CA LEU A 23 18.20 21.98 -1.28
C LEU A 23 16.69 22.17 -1.04
N SER A 24 15.91 22.47 -2.08
CA SER A 24 14.44 22.55 -1.96
C SER A 24 13.83 21.23 -1.56
N TYR A 25 14.25 20.12 -2.17
CA TYR A 25 13.80 18.78 -1.79
C TYR A 25 14.24 18.39 -0.38
N PHE A 26 15.49 18.70 -0.02
CA PHE A 26 15.99 18.45 1.33
C PHE A 26 15.15 19.20 2.39
N LEU A 27 14.87 20.48 2.18
CA LEU A 27 14.02 21.26 3.09
C LEU A 27 12.60 20.70 3.17
N GLN A 28 12.06 20.20 2.06
CA GLN A 28 10.74 19.59 2.02
C GLN A 28 10.69 18.27 2.80
N THR A 29 11.76 17.47 2.73
CA THR A 29 11.88 16.26 3.53
C THR A 29 12.05 16.61 5.01
N LEU A 30 12.85 17.63 5.31
CA LEU A 30 13.13 18.08 6.68
C LEU A 30 11.84 18.54 7.40
N TYR A 31 10.99 19.35 6.76
CA TYR A 31 9.78 19.79 7.44
C TYR A 31 8.80 18.62 7.68
N GLY A 32 8.67 17.68 6.76
CA GLY A 32 7.84 16.49 6.98
C GLY A 32 8.35 15.60 8.12
N MET A 33 9.67 15.55 8.36
CA MET A 33 10.25 14.89 9.53
C MET A 33 10.03 15.71 10.81
N ALA A 34 10.10 17.04 10.72
CA ALA A 34 9.85 17.93 11.86
C ALA A 34 8.41 17.83 12.36
N ASP A 35 7.42 17.78 11.47
CA ASP A 35 6.01 17.56 11.82
C ASP A 35 5.82 16.33 12.71
N LEU A 36 6.39 15.18 12.30
CA LEU A 36 6.29 13.94 13.05
C LEU A 36 7.08 13.99 14.38
N PHE A 37 8.26 14.62 14.38
CA PHE A 37 9.07 14.78 15.56
C PHE A 37 8.36 15.65 16.62
N ILE A 38 7.79 16.78 16.22
CA ILE A 38 7.06 17.68 17.10
C ILE A 38 5.75 17.02 17.59
N ALA A 39 5.03 16.33 16.68
CA ALA A 39 3.88 15.52 17.06
C ALA A 39 4.24 14.49 18.14
N GLY A 40 5.38 13.82 18.00
CA GLY A 40 5.90 12.87 19.00
C GLY A 40 6.15 13.44 20.38
N GLN A 41 6.41 14.75 20.48
CA GLN A 41 6.63 15.41 21.78
C GLN A 41 5.34 15.85 22.50
N PHE A 42 4.30 16.21 21.73
CA PHE A 42 3.12 16.89 22.30
C PHE A 42 1.82 16.12 22.15
N ILE A 43 1.77 15.09 21.28
CA ILE A 43 0.56 14.34 20.99
C ILE A 43 0.76 12.87 21.36
N GLY A 44 -0.31 12.22 21.87
CA GLY A 44 -0.31 10.79 22.18
C GLY A 44 -0.14 9.90 20.94
N ILE A 45 0.02 8.60 21.14
CA ILE A 45 0.27 7.60 20.08
C ILE A 45 -0.78 7.66 18.98
N ASP A 46 -2.05 7.82 19.33
CA ASP A 46 -3.17 7.90 18.38
C ASP A 46 -3.05 9.13 17.47
N GLY A 47 -2.62 10.26 18.07
CA GLY A 47 -2.40 11.50 17.33
C GLY A 47 -1.18 11.42 16.40
N ILE A 48 -0.08 10.80 16.84
CA ILE A 48 1.09 10.55 15.99
C ILE A 48 0.70 9.68 14.79
N THR A 49 -0.08 8.62 15.04
CA THR A 49 -0.58 7.72 14.00
C THR A 49 -1.48 8.46 13.01
N ALA A 50 -2.33 9.35 13.51
CA ALA A 50 -3.19 10.18 12.68
C ALA A 50 -2.40 11.13 11.76
N VAL A 51 -1.39 11.83 12.30
CA VAL A 51 -0.50 12.72 11.53
C VAL A 51 0.32 11.93 10.52
N ALA A 52 0.84 10.76 10.89
CA ALA A 52 1.64 9.91 10.00
C ALA A 52 0.83 9.44 8.79
N ASN A 53 -0.37 8.87 9.01
CA ASN A 53 -1.26 8.43 7.93
C ASN A 53 -1.73 9.59 7.06
N GLY A 54 -2.16 10.68 7.69
CA GLY A 54 -2.62 11.88 6.97
C GLY A 54 -1.53 12.50 6.11
N SER A 55 -0.31 12.63 6.63
CA SER A 55 0.84 13.18 5.89
C SER A 55 1.27 12.29 4.73
N GLN A 56 1.15 10.95 4.85
CA GLN A 56 1.46 10.03 3.75
C GLN A 56 0.49 10.21 2.57
N VAL A 57 -0.81 10.36 2.85
CA VAL A 57 -1.82 10.65 1.81
C VAL A 57 -1.53 11.98 1.14
N LEU A 58 -1.23 13.01 1.92
CA LEU A 58 -0.91 14.34 1.40
C LEU A 58 0.36 14.33 0.55
N TYR A 59 1.37 13.55 0.96
CA TYR A 59 2.60 13.36 0.20
C TYR A 59 2.34 12.72 -1.17
N MET A 60 1.56 11.63 -1.21
CA MET A 60 1.16 10.97 -2.46
C MET A 60 0.45 11.95 -3.41
N LEU A 61 -0.49 12.73 -2.89
CA LEU A 61 -1.19 13.75 -3.66
C LEU A 61 -0.23 14.82 -4.21
N THR A 62 0.70 15.28 -3.37
CA THR A 62 1.71 16.27 -3.75
C THR A 62 2.60 15.78 -4.89
N VAL A 63 3.03 14.52 -4.84
CA VAL A 63 3.87 13.90 -5.89
C VAL A 63 3.13 13.90 -7.24
N VAL A 64 1.85 13.56 -7.26
CA VAL A 64 1.01 13.61 -8.47
C VAL A 64 0.88 15.03 -9.01
N ILE A 65 0.67 16.04 -8.14
CA ILE A 65 0.61 17.45 -8.53
C ILE A 65 1.94 17.91 -9.13
N VAL A 66 3.08 17.53 -8.54
CA VAL A 66 4.43 17.86 -9.04
C VAL A 66 4.65 17.24 -10.43
N GLY A 67 4.27 15.99 -10.63
CA GLY A 67 4.33 15.32 -11.93
C GLY A 67 3.50 16.03 -12.99
N LEU A 68 2.26 16.40 -12.68
CA LEU A 68 1.41 17.21 -13.57
C LEU A 68 2.06 18.58 -13.90
N ALA A 69 2.66 19.23 -12.91
CA ALA A 69 3.29 20.52 -13.06
C ALA A 69 4.59 20.47 -13.91
N MET A 70 5.15 19.28 -14.16
CA MET A 70 6.26 19.08 -15.11
C MET A 70 5.88 19.55 -16.52
N GLY A 71 4.63 19.31 -16.94
CA GLY A 71 4.12 19.82 -18.22
C GLY A 71 4.18 21.33 -18.35
N ALA A 72 3.91 22.05 -17.26
CA ALA A 72 4.07 23.50 -17.20
C ALA A 72 5.54 23.91 -17.36
N THR A 73 6.45 23.32 -16.58
CA THR A 73 7.90 23.60 -16.65
C THR A 73 8.44 23.45 -18.06
N VAL A 74 8.11 22.35 -18.75
CA VAL A 74 8.59 22.07 -20.10
C VAL A 74 8.01 23.03 -21.13
N THR A 75 6.68 23.25 -21.09
CA THR A 75 6.00 24.14 -22.07
C THR A 75 6.50 25.57 -21.98
N ILE A 76 6.63 26.10 -20.75
CA ILE A 76 7.17 27.43 -20.50
C ILE A 76 8.65 27.49 -20.89
N GLY A 77 9.45 26.48 -20.50
CA GLY A 77 10.87 26.40 -20.80
C GLY A 77 11.16 26.44 -22.31
N ARG A 78 10.37 25.70 -23.12
CA ARG A 78 10.49 25.74 -24.58
C ARG A 78 10.14 27.13 -25.15
N ALA A 79 9.09 27.77 -24.64
CA ALA A 79 8.69 29.10 -25.09
C ALA A 79 9.75 30.16 -24.74
N VAL A 80 10.33 30.08 -23.53
CA VAL A 80 11.41 30.97 -23.08
C VAL A 80 12.70 30.71 -23.89
N GLY A 81 13.05 29.45 -24.13
CA GLY A 81 14.20 29.09 -24.93
C GLY A 81 14.10 29.56 -26.39
N ALA A 82 12.90 29.55 -26.96
CA ALA A 82 12.60 30.08 -28.28
C ALA A 82 12.53 31.63 -28.33
N ASN A 83 12.77 32.30 -27.21
CA ASN A 83 12.62 33.74 -27.04
C ASN A 83 11.23 34.31 -27.40
N ARG A 84 10.17 33.44 -27.26
CA ARG A 84 8.78 33.79 -27.53
C ARG A 84 8.05 34.10 -26.22
N LEU A 85 8.30 35.30 -25.65
CA LEU A 85 7.78 35.68 -24.35
C LEU A 85 6.24 35.77 -24.31
N ASP A 86 5.60 36.13 -25.42
CA ASP A 86 4.12 36.13 -25.55
C ASP A 86 3.57 34.71 -25.43
N ARG A 87 4.23 33.73 -26.04
CA ARG A 87 3.85 32.32 -25.91
C ARG A 87 4.10 31.76 -24.51
N ALA A 88 5.15 32.27 -23.84
CA ALA A 88 5.40 31.91 -22.43
C ALA A 88 4.32 32.52 -21.53
N ALA A 89 3.89 33.80 -21.75
CA ALA A 89 2.80 34.43 -21.03
C ALA A 89 1.49 33.64 -21.19
N LYS A 90 1.15 33.28 -22.44
CA LYS A 90 -0.03 32.44 -22.72
C LYS A 90 0.04 31.07 -22.06
N ALA A 91 1.22 30.42 -22.04
CA ALA A 91 1.43 29.15 -21.35
C ALA A 91 1.21 29.30 -19.84
N ILE A 92 1.79 30.33 -19.22
CA ILE A 92 1.60 30.64 -17.79
C ILE A 92 0.11 30.89 -17.46
N GLY A 93 -0.59 31.66 -18.27
CA GLY A 93 -2.02 31.93 -18.08
C GLY A 93 -2.85 30.63 -18.13
N ASN A 94 -2.61 29.80 -19.14
CA ASN A 94 -3.29 28.51 -19.27
C ASN A 94 -2.97 27.54 -18.12
N VAL A 95 -1.73 27.53 -17.63
CA VAL A 95 -1.31 26.75 -16.43
C VAL A 95 -2.10 27.21 -15.21
N ILE A 96 -2.19 28.53 -14.98
CA ILE A 96 -2.95 29.07 -13.83
C ILE A 96 -4.41 28.62 -13.91
N THR A 97 -5.07 28.78 -15.06
CA THR A 97 -6.49 28.42 -15.22
C THR A 97 -6.72 26.91 -15.06
N LEU A 98 -5.88 26.09 -15.69
CA LEU A 98 -5.98 24.62 -15.61
C LEU A 98 -5.88 24.14 -14.17
N PHE A 99 -4.84 24.57 -13.49
CA PHE A 99 -4.58 24.08 -12.14
C PHE A 99 -5.47 24.71 -11.07
N ALA A 100 -5.99 25.91 -11.28
CA ALA A 100 -7.04 26.44 -10.43
C ALA A 100 -8.30 25.57 -10.51
N GLY A 101 -8.67 25.12 -11.72
CA GLY A 101 -9.75 24.15 -11.90
C GLY A 101 -9.45 22.80 -11.26
N ILE A 102 -8.24 22.26 -11.43
CA ILE A 102 -7.81 21.00 -10.81
C ILE A 102 -7.81 21.14 -9.27
N ALA A 103 -7.28 22.24 -8.73
CA ALA A 103 -7.25 22.46 -7.28
C ALA A 103 -8.66 22.47 -6.68
N LEU A 104 -9.59 23.20 -7.32
CA LEU A 104 -10.98 23.25 -6.87
C LEU A 104 -11.65 21.87 -6.94
N ALA A 105 -11.50 21.16 -8.07
CA ALA A 105 -12.07 19.83 -8.25
C ALA A 105 -11.50 18.83 -7.24
N LEU A 106 -10.16 18.79 -7.03
CA LEU A 106 -9.52 17.93 -6.04
C LEU A 106 -9.99 18.26 -4.63
N THR A 107 -10.07 19.53 -4.25
CA THR A 107 -10.56 19.93 -2.93
C THR A 107 -11.96 19.38 -2.68
N VAL A 108 -12.89 19.59 -3.63
CA VAL A 108 -14.27 19.12 -3.49
C VAL A 108 -14.33 17.59 -3.42
N VAL A 109 -13.69 16.89 -4.38
CA VAL A 109 -13.71 15.43 -4.44
C VAL A 109 -13.12 14.81 -3.18
N LEU A 110 -11.98 15.32 -2.70
CA LEU A 110 -11.31 14.75 -1.53
C LEU A 110 -12.07 15.07 -0.23
N LEU A 111 -12.66 16.26 -0.09
CA LEU A 111 -13.49 16.58 1.08
C LEU A 111 -14.74 15.68 1.15
N LEU A 112 -15.36 15.37 0.01
CA LEU A 112 -16.51 14.47 -0.04
C LEU A 112 -16.14 13.00 0.25
N ASN A 113 -14.88 12.62 0.08
CA ASN A 113 -14.41 11.25 0.21
C ASN A 113 -13.45 11.02 1.38
N VAL A 114 -13.35 11.92 2.34
CA VAL A 114 -12.42 11.78 3.49
C VAL A 114 -12.55 10.42 4.18
N HIS A 115 -13.76 10.03 4.55
CA HIS A 115 -14.00 8.78 5.26
C HIS A 115 -13.73 7.54 4.40
N ASN A 116 -14.08 7.58 3.10
CA ASN A 116 -13.79 6.48 2.18
C ASN A 116 -12.26 6.29 2.01
N ILE A 117 -11.49 7.39 1.95
CA ILE A 117 -10.03 7.33 1.87
C ILE A 117 -9.44 6.74 3.14
N ILE A 118 -9.91 7.14 4.32
CA ILE A 118 -9.47 6.61 5.62
C ILE A 118 -9.74 5.11 5.72
N SER A 119 -10.93 4.67 5.31
CA SER A 119 -11.30 3.25 5.26
C SER A 119 -10.40 2.46 4.29
N LEU A 120 -10.13 3.02 3.10
CA LEU A 120 -9.26 2.37 2.09
C LEU A 120 -7.82 2.17 2.58
N ILE A 121 -7.33 3.09 3.42
CA ILE A 121 -5.95 3.01 3.94
C ILE A 121 -5.86 2.07 5.16
N GLY A 122 -7.00 1.69 5.75
CA GLY A 122 -7.04 0.84 6.95
C GLY A 122 -6.48 1.51 8.20
N VAL A 123 -6.83 2.78 8.43
CA VAL A 123 -6.40 3.51 9.63
C VAL A 123 -6.98 2.85 10.88
N PRO A 124 -6.18 2.60 11.95
CA PRO A 124 -6.67 2.09 13.23
C PRO A 124 -7.80 2.94 13.79
N VAL A 125 -8.80 2.30 14.42
CA VAL A 125 -10.05 2.95 14.88
C VAL A 125 -9.77 4.13 15.79
N GLU A 126 -8.76 4.03 16.64
CA GLU A 126 -8.34 5.07 17.60
C GLU A 126 -7.79 6.33 16.90
N ALA A 127 -7.24 6.19 15.69
CA ALA A 127 -6.65 7.27 14.91
C ALA A 127 -7.58 7.83 13.82
N VAL A 128 -8.74 7.24 13.57
CA VAL A 128 -9.67 7.61 12.48
C VAL A 128 -10.10 9.07 12.59
N GLU A 129 -10.57 9.51 13.77
CA GLU A 129 -11.06 10.87 13.95
C GLU A 129 -9.96 11.91 13.77
N GLY A 130 -8.77 11.67 14.37
CA GLY A 130 -7.61 12.54 14.21
C GLY A 130 -7.13 12.63 12.77
N THR A 131 -7.15 11.50 12.03
CA THR A 131 -6.81 11.45 10.60
C THR A 131 -7.84 12.22 9.76
N ALA A 132 -9.14 12.10 10.07
CA ALA A 132 -10.20 12.81 9.36
C ALA A 132 -10.07 14.32 9.54
N GLN A 133 -9.81 14.78 10.76
CA GLN A 133 -9.56 16.20 11.05
C GLN A 133 -8.31 16.71 10.31
N TYR A 134 -7.22 15.97 10.37
CA TYR A 134 -5.97 16.30 9.68
C TYR A 134 -6.19 16.44 8.17
N LEU A 135 -6.77 15.42 7.54
CA LEU A 135 -7.01 15.39 6.08
C LEU A 135 -7.99 16.48 5.66
N THR A 136 -9.06 16.74 6.42
CA THR A 136 -10.03 17.80 6.10
C THR A 136 -9.37 19.16 6.02
N ILE A 137 -8.55 19.52 7.02
CA ILE A 137 -7.83 20.79 7.06
C ILE A 137 -6.82 20.87 5.89
N CYS A 138 -6.06 19.80 5.65
CA CYS A 138 -5.10 19.75 4.55
C CYS A 138 -5.79 19.83 3.18
N TYR A 139 -6.97 19.22 3.02
CA TYR A 139 -7.73 19.25 1.76
C TYR A 139 -8.29 20.65 1.47
N ILE A 140 -8.70 21.40 2.50
CA ILE A 140 -9.01 22.84 2.37
C ILE A 140 -7.75 23.62 1.93
N GLY A 141 -6.57 23.16 2.36
CA GLY A 141 -5.26 23.73 2.00
C GLY A 141 -4.74 23.38 0.59
N ILE A 142 -5.36 22.43 -0.13
CA ILE A 142 -4.92 22.02 -1.48
C ILE A 142 -4.71 23.17 -2.45
N PRO A 143 -5.57 24.20 -2.52
CA PRO A 143 -5.33 25.33 -3.40
C PRO A 143 -3.97 26.01 -3.18
N PHE A 144 -3.49 26.11 -1.95
CA PHE A 144 -2.17 26.69 -1.63
C PHE A 144 -1.03 25.75 -2.04
N ILE A 145 -1.19 24.42 -1.81
CA ILE A 145 -0.20 23.41 -2.22
C ILE A 145 -0.05 23.41 -3.75
N VAL A 146 -1.17 23.43 -4.47
CA VAL A 146 -1.19 23.48 -5.93
C VAL A 146 -0.57 24.80 -6.41
N ALA A 147 -0.97 25.95 -5.85
CA ALA A 147 -0.43 27.26 -6.21
C ALA A 147 1.10 27.31 -6.03
N TYR A 148 1.63 26.84 -4.90
CA TYR A 148 3.07 26.78 -4.67
C TYR A 148 3.80 25.95 -5.74
N ASN A 149 3.30 24.71 -6.03
CA ASN A 149 3.92 23.82 -7.00
C ASN A 149 3.90 24.38 -8.42
N ILE A 150 2.83 25.07 -8.81
CA ILE A 150 2.71 25.72 -10.10
C ILE A 150 3.65 26.91 -10.22
N ILE A 151 3.65 27.78 -9.24
CA ILE A 151 4.54 28.94 -9.25
C ILE A 151 5.99 28.46 -9.33
N SER A 152 6.35 27.43 -8.55
CA SER A 152 7.67 26.82 -8.60
C SER A 152 7.99 26.27 -9.99
N SER A 153 7.03 25.63 -10.66
CA SER A 153 7.17 25.11 -12.02
C SER A 153 7.35 26.20 -13.07
N VAL A 154 6.63 27.31 -12.92
CA VAL A 154 6.80 28.52 -13.76
C VAL A 154 8.23 29.05 -13.63
N PHE A 155 8.72 29.25 -12.40
CA PHE A 155 10.10 29.73 -12.17
C PHE A 155 11.14 28.78 -12.75
N ARG A 156 10.97 27.47 -12.57
CA ARG A 156 11.85 26.46 -13.17
C ARG A 156 11.85 26.54 -14.69
N GLY A 157 10.69 26.63 -15.31
CA GLY A 157 10.57 26.83 -16.76
C GLY A 157 11.27 28.10 -17.25
N MET A 158 11.21 29.18 -16.46
CA MET A 158 11.93 30.44 -16.73
C MET A 158 13.46 30.35 -16.48
N GLY A 159 13.98 29.23 -15.95
CA GLY A 159 15.41 29.06 -15.66
C GLY A 159 15.83 29.56 -14.27
N ASP A 160 14.91 29.79 -13.36
CA ASP A 160 15.16 30.20 -11.98
C ASP A 160 14.84 29.07 -11.01
N SER A 161 15.86 28.38 -10.51
CA SER A 161 15.74 27.33 -9.47
C SER A 161 15.93 27.87 -8.04
N LYS A 162 16.47 29.13 -7.90
CA LYS A 162 16.75 29.72 -6.59
C LYS A 162 15.50 30.24 -5.90
N SER A 163 14.61 30.89 -6.65
CA SER A 163 13.40 31.49 -6.07
C SER A 163 12.50 30.44 -5.42
N PRO A 164 12.18 29.28 -6.04
CA PRO A 164 11.45 28.19 -5.38
C PRO A 164 12.12 27.69 -4.10
N MET A 165 13.46 27.63 -4.06
CA MET A 165 14.22 27.24 -2.86
C MET A 165 13.96 28.19 -1.69
N TYR A 166 13.98 29.51 -1.93
CA TYR A 166 13.68 30.49 -0.87
C TYR A 166 12.24 30.40 -0.39
N PHE A 167 11.28 30.12 -1.31
CA PHE A 167 9.89 30.00 -0.95
C PHE A 167 9.61 28.78 -0.08
N ILE A 168 10.23 27.65 -0.37
CA ILE A 168 10.10 26.45 0.48
C ILE A 168 10.83 26.63 1.82
N ALA A 169 11.96 27.36 1.87
CA ALA A 169 12.64 27.66 3.11
C ALA A 169 11.75 28.50 4.06
N VAL A 170 11.00 29.46 3.52
CA VAL A 170 10.02 30.22 4.29
C VAL A 170 8.89 29.30 4.78
N ALA A 171 8.35 28.43 3.91
CA ALA A 171 7.33 27.48 4.30
C ALA A 171 7.81 26.54 5.42
N CYS A 172 9.02 25.99 5.30
CA CYS A 172 9.62 25.11 6.29
C CYS A 172 9.78 25.80 7.66
N PHE A 173 10.31 27.01 7.67
CA PHE A 173 10.45 27.79 8.89
C PHE A 173 9.10 28.10 9.56
N CYS A 174 8.12 28.58 8.78
CA CYS A 174 6.78 28.87 9.30
C CYS A 174 6.09 27.61 9.81
N ASN A 175 6.22 26.48 9.10
CA ASN A 175 5.62 25.22 9.52
C ASN A 175 6.15 24.77 10.89
N ILE A 176 7.47 24.73 11.08
CA ILE A 176 8.09 24.36 12.37
C ILE A 176 7.59 25.28 13.51
N VAL A 177 7.53 26.60 13.27
CA VAL A 177 7.04 27.55 14.25
C VAL A 177 5.58 27.33 14.59
N PHE A 178 4.74 27.10 13.56
CA PHE A 178 3.31 26.84 13.77
C PHE A 178 3.03 25.50 14.42
N ASP A 179 3.82 24.48 14.17
CA ASP A 179 3.68 23.20 14.82
C ASP A 179 3.93 23.30 16.32
N TYR A 180 4.99 23.97 16.75
CA TYR A 180 5.20 24.27 18.17
C TYR A 180 4.08 25.14 18.76
N LEU A 181 3.54 26.07 18.01
CA LEU A 181 2.45 26.93 18.46
C LEU A 181 1.14 26.14 18.60
N PHE A 182 0.74 25.39 17.55
CA PHE A 182 -0.57 24.74 17.51
C PHE A 182 -0.59 23.40 18.26
N MET A 183 0.43 22.58 18.13
CA MET A 183 0.51 21.31 18.85
C MET A 183 1.05 21.49 20.28
N GLY A 184 2.06 22.33 20.46
CA GLY A 184 2.70 22.53 21.76
C GLY A 184 1.91 23.45 22.69
N TRP A 185 1.68 24.70 22.26
CA TRP A 185 1.06 25.70 23.13
C TRP A 185 -0.47 25.63 23.13
N LEU A 186 -1.11 25.58 21.95
CA LEU A 186 -2.58 25.51 21.80
C LEU A 186 -3.15 24.09 21.98
N ARG A 187 -2.32 23.06 21.97
CA ARG A 187 -2.69 21.65 22.14
C ARG A 187 -3.81 21.16 21.24
N LEU A 188 -3.82 21.60 19.96
CA LEU A 188 -4.84 21.25 18.97
C LEU A 188 -4.69 19.82 18.40
N GLY A 189 -3.72 19.04 18.88
CA GLY A 189 -3.51 17.67 18.42
C GLY A 189 -3.19 17.57 16.92
N PRO A 190 -3.70 16.54 16.20
CA PRO A 190 -3.48 16.36 14.77
C PRO A 190 -3.96 17.53 13.92
N SER A 191 -5.04 18.20 14.34
CA SER A 191 -5.54 19.41 13.67
C SER A 191 -4.54 20.56 13.69
N GLY A 192 -3.72 20.63 14.76
CA GLY A 192 -2.64 21.62 14.89
C GLY A 192 -1.55 21.44 13.84
N ALA A 193 -1.10 20.19 13.61
CA ALA A 193 -0.15 19.87 12.55
C ALA A 193 -0.67 20.23 11.16
N ALA A 194 -1.94 19.88 10.87
CA ALA A 194 -2.58 20.19 9.60
C ALA A 194 -2.72 21.71 9.36
N LEU A 195 -3.08 22.47 10.40
CA LEU A 195 -3.14 23.93 10.35
C LEU A 195 -1.75 24.54 10.13
N GLY A 196 -0.72 24.02 10.83
CA GLY A 196 0.67 24.46 10.66
C GLY A 196 1.12 24.31 9.20
N THR A 197 0.92 23.13 8.63
CA THR A 197 1.25 22.84 7.23
C THR A 197 0.47 23.73 6.27
N THR A 198 -0.85 23.85 6.43
CA THR A 198 -1.71 24.63 5.53
C THR A 198 -1.40 26.13 5.55
N LEU A 199 -1.23 26.70 6.74
CA LEU A 199 -0.90 28.12 6.89
C LEU A 199 0.52 28.43 6.43
N ALA A 200 1.50 27.57 6.66
CA ALA A 200 2.85 27.72 6.15
C ALA A 200 2.86 27.78 4.61
N GLN A 201 2.09 26.91 3.95
CA GLN A 201 1.92 26.94 2.49
C GLN A 201 1.23 28.23 2.02
N ALA A 202 0.18 28.68 2.70
CA ALA A 202 -0.52 29.92 2.38
C ALA A 202 0.41 31.15 2.49
N ILE A 203 1.23 31.21 3.55
CA ILE A 203 2.23 32.28 3.72
C ILE A 203 3.28 32.21 2.62
N SER A 204 3.80 31.02 2.30
CA SER A 204 4.78 30.83 1.23
C SER A 204 4.24 31.31 -0.11
N VAL A 205 3.00 30.98 -0.47
CA VAL A 205 2.33 31.47 -1.68
C VAL A 205 2.18 32.98 -1.65
N THR A 206 1.76 33.57 -0.53
CA THR A 206 1.60 35.02 -0.37
C THR A 206 2.93 35.75 -0.55
N VAL A 207 3.99 35.30 0.13
CA VAL A 207 5.35 35.84 -0.01
C VAL A 207 5.82 35.74 -1.46
N THR A 208 5.53 34.61 -2.12
CA THR A 208 5.87 34.42 -3.53
C THR A 208 5.17 35.38 -4.45
N LEU A 209 3.85 35.58 -4.26
CA LEU A 209 3.08 36.54 -5.07
C LEU A 209 3.56 37.98 -4.86
N VAL A 210 3.88 38.37 -3.63
CA VAL A 210 4.49 39.66 -3.32
C VAL A 210 5.85 39.81 -4.00
N ALA A 211 6.69 38.77 -3.96
CA ALA A 211 7.98 38.77 -4.62
C ALA A 211 7.85 38.90 -6.15
N ILE A 212 6.90 38.18 -6.77
CA ILE A 212 6.59 38.31 -8.20
C ILE A 212 6.19 39.75 -8.54
N ARG A 213 5.29 40.34 -7.73
CA ARG A 213 4.82 41.71 -7.96
C ARG A 213 5.95 42.74 -7.86
N ARG A 214 6.89 42.54 -6.95
CA ARG A 214 8.05 43.43 -6.76
C ARG A 214 9.15 43.20 -7.81
N ARG A 215 9.29 41.98 -8.33
CA ARG A 215 10.29 41.64 -9.36
C ARG A 215 9.68 41.89 -10.74
N ARG A 216 10.32 42.75 -11.56
CA ARG A 216 9.96 42.87 -12.97
C ARG A 216 10.45 41.63 -13.74
N THR A 217 9.61 40.61 -13.83
CA THR A 217 9.93 39.32 -14.46
C THR A 217 10.11 39.39 -15.98
N GLY A 218 9.81 40.50 -16.61
CA GLY A 218 9.88 40.70 -18.07
C GLY A 218 8.70 40.09 -18.85
N ILE A 219 7.92 39.18 -18.23
CA ILE A 219 6.72 38.58 -18.81
C ILE A 219 5.50 39.36 -18.27
N ARG A 220 4.73 39.97 -19.16
CA ARG A 220 3.49 40.68 -18.82
C ARG A 220 2.29 39.77 -19.12
N LEU A 221 1.63 39.28 -18.08
CA LEU A 221 0.40 38.52 -18.19
C LEU A 221 -0.77 39.48 -18.51
N LYS A 222 -1.54 39.17 -19.54
CA LYS A 222 -2.78 39.84 -19.90
C LYS A 222 -3.97 38.97 -19.52
N PHE A 223 -5.13 39.55 -19.22
CA PHE A 223 -6.34 38.78 -18.94
C PHE A 223 -6.71 37.80 -20.08
N GLY A 224 -6.37 38.13 -21.32
CA GLY A 224 -6.56 37.27 -22.48
C GLY A 224 -5.74 35.97 -22.44
N ASP A 225 -4.58 35.95 -21.73
CA ASP A 225 -3.71 34.78 -21.59
C ASP A 225 -4.30 33.70 -20.66
N LEU A 226 -5.25 34.10 -19.79
CA LEU A 226 -5.97 33.17 -18.89
C LEU A 226 -7.07 32.39 -19.64
N ARG A 227 -7.43 32.74 -20.87
CA ARG A 227 -8.42 31.98 -21.63
C ARG A 227 -7.88 30.63 -22.02
N PRO A 228 -8.61 29.52 -21.71
CA PRO A 228 -8.17 28.16 -22.04
C PRO A 228 -7.93 27.99 -23.54
N ASP A 229 -6.74 27.55 -23.91
CA ASP A 229 -6.38 27.18 -25.29
C ASP A 229 -6.18 25.69 -25.35
N ARG A 230 -7.04 25.01 -26.13
CA ARG A 230 -7.03 23.53 -26.24
C ARG A 230 -5.68 22.96 -26.68
N ALA A 231 -4.96 23.63 -27.57
CA ALA A 231 -3.65 23.17 -28.04
C ALA A 231 -2.59 23.28 -26.93
N MET A 232 -2.63 24.39 -26.17
CA MET A 232 -1.74 24.61 -25.05
C MET A 232 -2.02 23.63 -23.91
N LEU A 233 -3.29 23.43 -23.54
CA LEU A 233 -3.71 22.49 -22.51
C LEU A 233 -3.35 21.04 -22.88
N ARG A 234 -3.58 20.63 -24.14
CA ARG A 234 -3.16 19.32 -24.62
C ARG A 234 -1.64 19.14 -24.54
N GLY A 235 -0.86 20.16 -24.83
CA GLY A 235 0.60 20.13 -24.69
C GLY A 235 1.04 19.97 -23.24
N ILE A 236 0.43 20.71 -22.31
CA ILE A 236 0.75 20.62 -20.86
C ILE A 236 0.35 19.25 -20.30
N LEU A 237 -0.89 18.83 -20.56
CA LEU A 237 -1.42 17.55 -20.05
C LEU A 237 -0.73 16.35 -20.70
N GLY A 238 -0.38 16.43 -22.00
CA GLY A 238 0.33 15.36 -22.72
C GLY A 238 1.73 15.07 -22.15
N ILE A 239 2.32 16.00 -21.41
CA ILE A 239 3.58 15.81 -20.68
C ILE A 239 3.28 15.51 -19.21
N GLY A 240 2.38 16.27 -18.59
CA GLY A 240 2.12 16.19 -17.17
C GLY A 240 1.43 14.90 -16.73
N VAL A 241 0.42 14.43 -17.47
CA VAL A 241 -0.35 13.22 -17.07
C VAL A 241 0.52 11.97 -17.06
N PRO A 242 1.28 11.63 -18.13
CA PRO A 242 2.15 10.46 -18.07
C PRO A 242 3.19 10.53 -16.96
N THR A 243 3.72 11.73 -16.67
CA THR A 243 4.68 11.91 -15.57
C THR A 243 4.02 11.71 -14.20
N ALA A 244 2.83 12.27 -14.00
CA ALA A 244 2.07 12.11 -12.75
C ALA A 244 1.67 10.65 -12.48
N VAL A 245 1.25 9.94 -13.52
CA VAL A 245 0.93 8.50 -13.42
C VAL A 245 2.20 7.68 -13.14
N GLN A 246 3.32 8.01 -13.80
CA GLN A 246 4.62 7.39 -13.51
C GLN A 246 5.00 7.53 -12.03
N ASP A 247 4.93 8.75 -11.50
CA ASP A 247 5.29 9.03 -10.11
C ASP A 247 4.31 8.36 -9.14
N GLY A 248 3.01 8.32 -9.47
CA GLY A 248 1.99 7.58 -8.72
C GLY A 248 2.26 6.09 -8.67
N CYS A 249 2.62 5.45 -9.79
CA CYS A 249 2.98 4.02 -9.83
C CYS A 249 4.20 3.70 -8.95
N ILE A 250 5.19 4.61 -8.88
CA ILE A 250 6.33 4.44 -7.98
C ILE A 250 5.87 4.43 -6.52
N GLN A 251 4.98 5.33 -6.13
CA GLN A 251 4.44 5.37 -4.76
C GLN A 251 3.63 4.11 -4.42
N ILE A 252 2.80 3.63 -5.34
CA ILE A 252 2.05 2.38 -5.18
C ILE A 252 3.02 1.20 -4.97
N ALA A 253 4.13 1.14 -5.72
CA ALA A 253 5.12 0.09 -5.56
C ALA A 253 5.77 0.10 -4.15
N PHE A 254 6.03 1.27 -3.56
CA PHE A 254 6.51 1.38 -2.17
C PHE A 254 5.45 0.91 -1.17
N ILE A 255 4.18 1.28 -1.36
CA ILE A 255 3.08 0.80 -0.50
C ILE A 255 2.99 -0.73 -0.54
N ILE A 256 3.10 -1.36 -1.71
CA ILE A 256 3.09 -2.82 -1.85
C ILE A 256 4.25 -3.46 -1.06
N ILE A 257 5.46 -2.88 -1.12
CA ILE A 257 6.62 -3.37 -0.35
C ILE A 257 6.34 -3.28 1.16
N THR A 258 5.78 -2.16 1.62
CA THR A 258 5.41 -1.96 3.03
C THR A 258 4.34 -2.97 3.48
N VAL A 259 3.32 -3.23 2.66
CA VAL A 259 2.29 -4.24 2.94
C VAL A 259 2.92 -5.64 3.06
N ILE A 260 3.80 -6.03 2.13
CA ILE A 260 4.52 -7.32 2.19
C ILE A 260 5.37 -7.42 3.47
N ALA A 261 6.04 -6.33 3.86
CA ALA A 261 6.83 -6.29 5.08
C ALA A 261 5.96 -6.47 6.35
N ASN A 262 4.78 -5.84 6.38
CA ASN A 262 3.82 -5.97 7.47
C ASN A 262 3.34 -7.43 7.63
N TYR A 263 3.06 -8.13 6.53
CA TYR A 263 2.70 -9.56 6.56
C TYR A 263 3.84 -10.46 7.06
N ARG A 264 5.10 -10.03 6.93
CA ARG A 264 6.26 -10.80 7.41
C ARG A 264 6.54 -10.63 8.90
N GLY A 265 5.99 -9.61 9.51
CA GLY A 265 6.08 -9.34 10.94
C GLY A 265 6.67 -7.99 11.31
N LEU A 266 6.58 -7.66 12.59
CA LEU A 266 6.90 -6.34 13.13
C LEU A 266 8.35 -5.90 12.85
N ASN A 267 9.32 -6.81 12.92
CA ASN A 267 10.73 -6.49 12.71
C ASN A 267 11.04 -6.18 11.24
N ASP A 268 10.45 -6.91 10.30
CA ASP A 268 10.56 -6.62 8.86
C ASP A 268 9.89 -5.29 8.52
N ALA A 269 8.70 -5.02 9.05
CA ALA A 269 7.99 -3.77 8.87
C ALA A 269 8.79 -2.57 9.40
N ALA A 270 9.36 -2.70 10.60
CA ALA A 270 10.21 -1.65 11.18
C ALA A 270 11.49 -1.42 10.35
N ALA A 271 12.14 -2.49 9.90
CA ALA A 271 13.33 -2.41 9.06
C ALA A 271 13.05 -1.71 7.73
N VAL A 272 11.95 -2.09 7.04
CA VAL A 272 11.52 -1.43 5.79
C VAL A 272 11.19 0.03 6.03
N GLY A 273 10.44 0.36 7.08
CA GLY A 273 10.08 1.74 7.41
C GLY A 273 11.29 2.65 7.66
N VAL A 274 12.32 2.15 8.36
CA VAL A 274 13.59 2.88 8.57
C VAL A 274 14.32 3.06 7.24
N VAL A 275 14.48 1.99 6.48
CA VAL A 275 15.25 2.01 5.23
C VAL A 275 14.58 2.89 4.17
N GLU A 276 13.25 2.92 4.08
CA GLU A 276 12.53 3.83 3.18
C GLU A 276 12.81 5.31 3.45
N LYS A 277 12.97 5.70 4.72
CA LYS A 277 13.38 7.08 5.06
C LYS A 277 14.79 7.40 4.57
N VAL A 278 15.72 6.45 4.72
CA VAL A 278 17.08 6.59 4.21
C VAL A 278 17.09 6.65 2.69
N ILE A 279 16.38 5.75 2.01
CA ILE A 279 16.25 5.72 0.55
C ILE A 279 15.68 7.06 0.05
N SER A 280 14.64 7.59 0.68
CA SER A 280 14.07 8.88 0.29
C SER A 280 15.09 10.01 0.33
N ALA A 281 16.00 10.03 1.32
CA ALA A 281 17.09 10.99 1.39
C ALA A 281 18.14 10.77 0.31
N LEU A 282 18.50 9.52 0.01
CA LEU A 282 19.49 9.18 -1.02
C LEU A 282 18.98 9.48 -2.45
N PHE A 283 17.67 9.40 -2.68
CA PHE A 283 17.05 9.67 -3.98
C PHE A 283 16.84 11.17 -4.27
N LEU A 284 17.18 12.07 -3.34
CA LEU A 284 17.11 13.53 -3.58
C LEU A 284 17.94 13.97 -4.79
N VAL A 285 19.12 13.36 -5.00
CA VAL A 285 20.01 13.72 -6.12
C VAL A 285 19.41 13.26 -7.46
N PRO A 286 19.03 12.00 -7.67
CA PRO A 286 18.31 11.56 -8.88
C PRO A 286 17.08 12.42 -9.19
N SER A 287 16.22 12.68 -8.20
CA SER A 287 15.00 13.47 -8.36
C SER A 287 15.28 14.92 -8.78
N SER A 288 16.35 15.55 -8.21
CA SER A 288 16.77 16.89 -8.59
C SER A 288 17.30 16.93 -10.03
N MET A 289 17.93 15.84 -10.50
CA MET A 289 18.43 15.74 -11.88
C MET A 289 17.29 15.54 -12.89
N LEU A 290 16.23 14.79 -12.58
CA LEU A 290 15.04 14.72 -13.43
C LEU A 290 14.51 16.13 -13.76
N ALA A 291 14.30 16.95 -12.73
CA ALA A 291 13.78 18.29 -12.89
C ALA A 291 14.77 19.24 -13.60
N THR A 292 16.08 19.08 -13.30
CA THR A 292 17.14 19.88 -13.94
C THR A 292 17.24 19.56 -15.42
N VAL A 293 17.32 18.28 -15.79
CA VAL A 293 17.38 17.84 -17.18
C VAL A 293 16.15 18.29 -17.95
N SER A 294 14.96 18.17 -17.35
CA SER A 294 13.69 18.60 -17.93
C SER A 294 13.71 20.10 -18.26
N ALA A 295 14.06 20.96 -17.31
CA ALA A 295 14.06 22.41 -17.49
C ALA A 295 15.15 22.90 -18.46
N VAL A 296 16.39 22.44 -18.27
CA VAL A 296 17.53 22.85 -19.09
C VAL A 296 17.38 22.36 -20.53
N SER A 297 16.97 21.09 -20.73
CA SER A 297 16.76 20.56 -22.06
C SER A 297 15.57 21.22 -22.77
N ALA A 298 14.46 21.51 -22.05
CA ALA A 298 13.33 22.19 -22.64
C ALA A 298 13.70 23.58 -23.20
N GLN A 299 14.49 24.39 -22.49
CA GLN A 299 14.97 25.68 -23.00
C GLN A 299 15.90 25.50 -24.21
N ASN A 300 16.82 24.52 -24.18
CA ASN A 300 17.72 24.28 -25.30
C ASN A 300 17.00 23.75 -26.54
N ILE A 301 16.01 22.88 -26.39
CA ILE A 301 15.14 22.41 -27.48
C ILE A 301 14.35 23.57 -28.05
N GLY A 302 13.76 24.43 -27.20
CA GLY A 302 13.07 25.64 -27.62
C GLY A 302 13.94 26.60 -28.43
N ALA A 303 15.22 26.70 -28.07
CA ALA A 303 16.23 27.49 -28.80
C ALA A 303 16.75 26.83 -30.08
N GLY A 304 16.28 25.63 -30.45
CA GLY A 304 16.79 24.87 -31.59
C GLY A 304 18.15 24.20 -31.35
N ARG A 305 18.65 24.16 -30.11
CA ARG A 305 19.98 23.66 -29.74
C ARG A 305 19.91 22.21 -29.21
N MET A 306 19.44 21.30 -30.07
CA MET A 306 19.25 19.88 -29.68
C MET A 306 20.54 19.21 -29.22
N GLU A 307 21.68 19.50 -29.86
CA GLU A 307 22.98 18.97 -29.46
C GLU A 307 23.31 19.33 -27.98
N ARG A 308 22.98 20.58 -27.59
CA ARG A 308 23.21 21.01 -26.20
C ARG A 308 22.25 20.35 -25.22
N ALA A 309 21.01 20.07 -25.61
CA ALA A 309 20.07 19.29 -24.82
C ALA A 309 20.57 17.85 -24.62
N THR A 310 21.11 17.22 -25.66
CA THR A 310 21.73 15.88 -25.56
C THR A 310 23.00 15.90 -24.69
N LYS A 311 23.83 16.93 -24.79
CA LYS A 311 24.98 17.12 -23.88
C LYS A 311 24.51 17.27 -22.42
N THR A 312 23.37 17.95 -22.19
CA THR A 312 22.80 18.06 -20.85
C THR A 312 22.43 16.69 -20.29
N LEU A 313 21.76 15.84 -21.10
CA LEU A 313 21.45 14.47 -20.69
C LEU A 313 22.72 13.69 -20.35
N ARG A 314 23.74 13.69 -21.22
CA ARG A 314 24.99 12.93 -21.00
C ARG A 314 25.70 13.35 -19.72
N TYR A 315 25.86 14.65 -19.46
CA TYR A 315 26.49 15.13 -18.23
C TYR A 315 25.66 14.83 -16.98
N ALA A 316 24.34 15.00 -17.03
CA ALA A 316 23.48 14.68 -15.91
C ALA A 316 23.50 13.19 -15.59
N THR A 317 23.44 12.32 -16.60
CA THR A 317 23.55 10.86 -16.43
C THR A 317 24.92 10.49 -15.84
N ALA A 318 26.01 11.08 -16.33
CA ALA A 318 27.35 10.84 -15.76
C ALA A 318 27.42 11.25 -14.28
N ILE A 319 26.87 12.41 -13.91
CA ILE A 319 26.83 12.90 -12.52
C ILE A 319 26.03 11.93 -11.64
N THR A 320 24.85 11.48 -12.08
CA THR A 320 24.01 10.57 -11.30
C THR A 320 24.58 9.18 -11.18
N VAL A 321 25.25 8.65 -12.23
CA VAL A 321 25.94 7.35 -12.19
C VAL A 321 27.13 7.41 -11.21
N VAL A 322 27.96 8.45 -11.31
CA VAL A 322 29.09 8.62 -10.36
C VAL A 322 28.56 8.75 -8.92
N TYR A 323 27.53 9.55 -8.70
CA TYR A 323 26.87 9.66 -7.40
C TYR A 323 26.33 8.29 -6.93
N GLY A 324 25.62 7.56 -7.79
CA GLY A 324 25.07 6.24 -7.47
C GLY A 324 26.14 5.23 -7.10
N ILE A 325 27.28 5.21 -7.81
CA ILE A 325 28.42 4.34 -7.49
C ILE A 325 29.02 4.73 -6.13
N VAL A 326 29.30 6.01 -5.92
CA VAL A 326 29.90 6.50 -4.67
C VAL A 326 28.99 6.20 -3.48
N ILE A 327 27.69 6.51 -3.59
CA ILE A 327 26.76 6.29 -2.48
C ILE A 327 26.52 4.79 -2.24
N SER A 328 26.54 3.95 -3.28
CA SER A 328 26.46 2.49 -3.13
C SER A 328 27.65 1.95 -2.34
N ILE A 329 28.86 2.41 -2.64
CA ILE A 329 30.07 2.02 -1.89
C ILE A 329 29.97 2.50 -0.44
N VAL A 330 29.57 3.75 -0.20
CA VAL A 330 29.45 4.31 1.16
C VAL A 330 28.40 3.52 1.96
N VAL A 331 27.22 3.28 1.39
CA VAL A 331 26.16 2.55 2.07
C VAL A 331 26.57 1.09 2.30
N GLU A 332 27.23 0.43 1.35
CA GLU A 332 27.69 -0.95 1.53
C GLU A 332 28.63 -1.07 2.74
N LEU A 333 29.52 -0.09 2.93
CA LEU A 333 30.46 -0.06 4.05
C LEU A 333 29.82 0.37 5.38
N THR A 334 28.79 1.21 5.35
CA THR A 334 28.22 1.87 6.55
C THR A 334 26.76 1.50 6.83
N ALA A 335 26.17 0.55 6.10
CA ALA A 335 24.74 0.21 6.17
C ALA A 335 24.24 -0.04 7.60
N GLY A 336 24.97 -0.84 8.39
CA GLY A 336 24.61 -1.12 9.78
C GLY A 336 24.62 0.11 10.68
N SER A 337 25.59 1.01 10.49
CA SER A 337 25.67 2.26 11.22
C SER A 337 24.54 3.22 10.83
N ILE A 338 24.20 3.29 9.53
CA ILE A 338 23.13 4.15 9.03
C ILE A 338 21.78 3.70 9.61
N VAL A 339 21.46 2.41 9.55
CA VAL A 339 20.22 1.89 10.14
C VAL A 339 20.22 2.03 11.67
N GLY A 340 21.38 1.84 12.31
CA GLY A 340 21.58 2.01 13.74
C GLY A 340 21.36 3.44 14.27
N LEU A 341 21.35 4.46 13.40
CA LEU A 341 20.97 5.83 13.78
C LEU A 341 19.47 5.94 14.13
N PHE A 342 18.63 5.06 13.57
CA PHE A 342 17.18 5.12 13.72
C PHE A 342 16.62 4.14 14.74
N THR A 343 17.37 3.08 15.07
CA THR A 343 16.92 2.03 15.99
C THR A 343 18.09 1.40 16.72
N THR A 344 17.81 0.93 17.95
CA THR A 344 18.77 0.16 18.76
C THR A 344 18.51 -1.33 18.71
N ASP A 345 17.43 -1.79 18.07
CA ASP A 345 17.09 -3.20 17.94
C ASP A 345 18.02 -3.89 16.93
N ALA A 346 18.77 -4.88 17.40
CA ALA A 346 19.76 -5.59 16.59
C ALA A 346 19.15 -6.35 15.40
N THR A 347 17.91 -6.87 15.55
CA THR A 347 17.21 -7.60 14.48
C THR A 347 16.78 -6.64 13.38
N VAL A 348 16.23 -5.49 13.75
CA VAL A 348 15.83 -4.44 12.81
C VAL A 348 17.06 -3.88 12.09
N ILE A 349 18.18 -3.68 12.80
CA ILE A 349 19.45 -3.24 12.18
C ILE A 349 19.94 -4.28 11.17
N LEU A 350 19.89 -5.57 11.50
CA LEU A 350 20.33 -6.63 10.61
C LEU A 350 19.48 -6.69 9.33
N LEU A 351 18.15 -6.76 9.50
CA LEU A 351 17.20 -6.81 8.38
C LEU A 351 17.26 -5.54 7.53
N GLY A 352 17.32 -4.38 8.17
CA GLY A 352 17.47 -3.09 7.49
C GLY A 352 18.79 -2.98 6.73
N THR A 353 19.90 -3.49 7.30
CA THR A 353 21.19 -3.55 6.63
C THR A 353 21.15 -4.42 5.37
N GLN A 354 20.51 -5.58 5.44
CA GLN A 354 20.35 -6.45 4.27
C GLN A 354 19.47 -5.80 3.19
N TYR A 355 18.39 -5.15 3.62
CA TYR A 355 17.47 -4.49 2.69
C TYR A 355 18.12 -3.29 2.01
N ILE A 356 18.78 -2.39 2.73
CA ILE A 356 19.41 -1.21 2.14
C ILE A 356 20.56 -1.58 1.20
N ARG A 357 21.37 -2.60 1.52
CA ARG A 357 22.43 -3.11 0.65
C ARG A 357 21.91 -3.65 -0.67
N SER A 358 20.84 -4.42 -0.65
CA SER A 358 20.24 -4.92 -1.89
C SER A 358 19.57 -3.81 -2.70
N TYR A 359 19.00 -2.79 -2.03
CA TYR A 359 18.29 -1.70 -2.69
C TYR A 359 19.22 -0.61 -3.25
N ILE A 360 20.36 -0.34 -2.61
CA ILE A 360 21.18 0.82 -2.95
C ILE A 360 21.75 0.77 -4.37
N VAL A 361 21.98 -0.42 -4.93
CA VAL A 361 22.42 -0.62 -6.30
C VAL A 361 21.41 -0.03 -7.31
N ASP A 362 20.11 -0.05 -6.97
CA ASP A 362 19.05 0.57 -7.77
C ASP A 362 19.26 2.08 -7.94
N SER A 363 19.99 2.75 -7.05
CA SER A 363 20.28 4.18 -7.14
C SER A 363 21.02 4.56 -8.43
N ILE A 364 21.84 3.66 -8.99
CA ILE A 364 22.57 3.87 -10.26
C ILE A 364 21.57 3.84 -11.41
N PHE A 365 20.72 2.81 -11.46
CA PHE A 365 19.71 2.64 -12.52
C PHE A 365 18.63 3.70 -12.45
N ALA A 366 18.16 4.03 -11.23
CA ALA A 366 17.24 5.12 -11.00
C ALA A 366 17.79 6.47 -11.45
N GLY A 367 19.08 6.75 -11.19
CA GLY A 367 19.75 7.96 -11.68
C GLY A 367 19.68 8.09 -13.19
N ILE A 368 19.95 7.02 -13.91
CA ILE A 368 19.82 6.95 -15.37
C ILE A 368 18.35 7.16 -15.79
N HIS A 369 17.45 6.40 -15.19
CA HIS A 369 16.00 6.47 -15.46
C HIS A 369 15.46 7.90 -15.30
N PHE A 370 15.75 8.57 -14.18
CA PHE A 370 15.27 9.93 -13.92
C PHE A 370 15.82 10.95 -14.93
N CYS A 371 17.11 10.84 -15.33
CA CYS A 371 17.68 11.70 -16.35
C CYS A 371 17.00 11.52 -17.70
N PHE A 372 16.75 10.27 -18.14
CA PHE A 372 16.07 9.98 -19.38
C PHE A 372 14.59 10.39 -19.35
N SER A 373 13.88 10.16 -18.25
CA SER A 373 12.50 10.61 -18.07
C SER A 373 12.39 12.13 -18.17
N GLY A 374 13.30 12.88 -17.54
CA GLY A 374 13.37 14.34 -17.67
C GLY A 374 13.63 14.80 -19.10
N PHE A 375 14.51 14.10 -19.82
CA PHE A 375 14.82 14.41 -21.21
C PHE A 375 13.63 14.08 -22.15
N PHE A 376 12.97 12.94 -21.98
CA PHE A 376 11.77 12.59 -22.76
C PHE A 376 10.63 13.56 -22.50
N ALA A 377 10.44 14.01 -21.24
CA ALA A 377 9.49 15.07 -20.93
C ALA A 377 9.87 16.38 -21.67
N ALA A 378 11.16 16.77 -21.64
CA ALA A 378 11.65 17.93 -22.37
C ALA A 378 11.44 17.80 -23.90
N CYS A 379 11.48 16.59 -24.44
CA CYS A 379 11.15 16.29 -25.85
C CYS A 379 9.64 16.24 -26.14
N GLY A 380 8.76 16.29 -25.12
CA GLY A 380 7.32 16.15 -25.25
C GLY A 380 6.85 14.72 -25.49
N ARG A 381 7.66 13.75 -25.11
CA ARG A 381 7.42 12.30 -25.25
C ARG A 381 7.48 11.59 -23.89
N SER A 382 6.88 12.18 -22.85
CA SER A 382 6.90 11.66 -21.49
C SER A 382 6.26 10.27 -21.35
N TYR A 383 5.38 9.87 -22.29
CA TYR A 383 4.84 8.51 -22.33
C TYR A 383 5.93 7.42 -22.46
N ILE A 384 7.09 7.72 -23.05
CA ILE A 384 8.22 6.79 -23.14
C ILE A 384 8.80 6.54 -21.75
N GLY A 385 8.97 7.61 -20.94
CA GLY A 385 9.39 7.49 -19.55
C GLY A 385 8.41 6.65 -18.72
N PHE A 386 7.11 6.85 -18.92
CA PHE A 386 6.05 6.09 -18.27
C PHE A 386 6.12 4.59 -18.62
N ILE A 387 6.20 4.23 -19.93
CA ILE A 387 6.32 2.82 -20.35
C ILE A 387 7.59 2.20 -19.78
N HIS A 388 8.72 2.87 -19.87
CA HIS A 388 9.99 2.40 -19.31
C HIS A 388 9.88 2.14 -17.82
N ASN A 389 9.19 3.01 -17.07
CA ASN A 389 8.99 2.84 -15.63
C ASN A 389 8.11 1.64 -15.30
N ILE A 390 7.00 1.43 -16.03
CA ILE A 390 6.16 0.23 -15.84
C ILE A 390 6.96 -1.04 -16.11
N VAL A 391 7.71 -1.08 -17.21
CA VAL A 391 8.57 -2.23 -17.54
C VAL A 391 9.61 -2.48 -16.45
N ALA A 392 10.25 -1.43 -15.94
CA ALA A 392 11.21 -1.55 -14.83
C ALA A 392 10.56 -2.05 -13.53
N ILE A 393 9.37 -1.54 -13.17
CA ILE A 393 8.65 -1.99 -11.97
C ILE A 393 8.21 -3.45 -12.10
N THR A 394 7.65 -3.84 -13.25
CA THR A 394 7.08 -5.19 -13.44
C THR A 394 8.16 -6.25 -13.62
N LEU A 395 9.19 -6.00 -14.44
CA LEU A 395 10.22 -6.99 -14.73
C LEU A 395 11.32 -7.07 -13.66
N VAL A 396 11.78 -5.93 -13.14
CA VAL A 396 12.93 -5.91 -12.24
C VAL A 396 12.51 -6.11 -10.78
N ARG A 397 11.41 -5.47 -10.34
CA ARG A 397 10.98 -5.59 -8.93
C ARG A 397 10.24 -6.88 -8.64
N ALA A 398 9.47 -7.42 -9.59
CA ALA A 398 8.82 -8.73 -9.42
C ALA A 398 9.87 -9.86 -9.42
N ASP A 399 10.84 -9.82 -10.34
CA ASP A 399 11.90 -10.83 -10.42
C ASP A 399 12.92 -10.70 -9.30
N LEU A 400 13.23 -9.48 -8.83
CA LEU A 400 14.14 -9.29 -7.69
C LEU A 400 13.54 -9.82 -6.39
N SER A 401 12.25 -9.69 -6.17
CA SER A 401 11.54 -10.29 -5.03
C SER A 401 11.52 -11.83 -5.13
N TRP A 402 11.42 -12.39 -6.35
CA TRP A 402 11.52 -13.83 -6.61
C TRP A 402 12.97 -14.33 -6.50
N LEU A 403 13.94 -13.62 -7.08
CA LEU A 403 15.38 -13.92 -6.97
C LEU A 403 15.89 -13.84 -5.53
N LEU A 404 15.41 -12.89 -4.74
CA LEU A 404 15.72 -12.81 -3.30
C LEU A 404 15.13 -13.98 -2.54
N ARG A 405 13.94 -14.49 -2.91
CA ARG A 405 13.38 -15.74 -2.34
C ARG A 405 14.22 -16.96 -2.72
N VAL A 406 14.64 -17.06 -3.98
CA VAL A 406 15.48 -18.15 -4.49
C VAL A 406 16.89 -18.06 -3.92
N ALA A 407 17.48 -16.88 -3.82
CA ALA A 407 18.81 -16.70 -3.20
C ALA A 407 18.80 -16.95 -1.69
N GLN A 408 17.70 -16.63 -0.98
CA GLN A 408 17.53 -16.96 0.43
C GLN A 408 17.28 -18.46 0.64
N ALA A 409 16.53 -19.11 -0.26
CA ALA A 409 16.36 -20.57 -0.26
C ALA A 409 17.68 -21.29 -0.59
N SER A 410 18.45 -20.76 -1.56
CA SER A 410 19.78 -21.31 -1.92
C SER A 410 20.82 -21.07 -0.82
N ARG A 411 20.79 -19.94 -0.12
CA ARG A 411 21.67 -19.69 1.04
C ARG A 411 21.32 -20.56 2.25
N ARG A 412 20.04 -20.95 2.43
CA ARG A 412 19.67 -21.98 3.42
C ARG A 412 20.31 -23.33 3.10
N ASN A 413 20.41 -23.71 1.82
CA ASN A 413 21.01 -24.96 1.40
C ASN A 413 22.55 -24.93 1.29
N PHE A 414 23.17 -23.75 1.17
CA PHE A 414 24.63 -23.58 1.12
C PHE A 414 25.26 -23.16 2.46
N GLY A 415 24.48 -22.69 3.43
CA GLY A 415 24.94 -22.26 4.76
C GLY A 415 25.26 -23.42 5.71
N GLU A 416 24.77 -24.62 5.45
CA GLU A 416 25.04 -25.80 6.29
C GLU A 416 26.34 -26.54 5.94
N GLY A 417 26.95 -26.21 4.80
CA GLY A 417 28.19 -26.92 4.34
C GLY A 417 29.50 -26.16 4.46
N ALA A 418 29.49 -24.85 4.69
CA ALA A 418 30.71 -24.04 4.57
C ALA A 418 31.21 -23.35 5.87
N CYS A 419 30.59 -23.63 7.02
CA CYS A 419 30.96 -23.01 8.31
C CYS A 419 31.82 -23.90 9.22
N MET A 420 32.44 -24.95 8.69
CA MET A 420 33.30 -25.82 9.50
C MET A 420 34.82 -25.68 9.28
N THR A 421 35.31 -24.74 8.47
CA THR A 421 36.75 -24.65 8.18
C THR A 421 37.46 -23.30 8.34
N ALA A 422 36.87 -22.30 8.99
CA ALA A 422 37.52 -20.97 9.11
C ALA A 422 37.56 -20.34 10.51
N SER A 423 37.46 -21.11 11.61
CA SER A 423 37.55 -20.56 12.98
C SER A 423 38.57 -21.25 13.89
N GLU A 424 39.68 -21.72 13.34
CA GLU A 424 40.78 -22.27 14.17
C GLU A 424 42.03 -21.34 14.25
N ARG A 425 41.95 -20.05 14.05
CA ARG A 425 43.08 -19.18 14.36
C ARG A 425 42.66 -17.79 14.83
N SER A 426 42.34 -17.67 16.14
CA SER A 426 42.74 -16.54 16.97
C SER A 426 42.45 -16.85 18.45
N GLY A 427 43.43 -17.48 19.09
CA GLY A 427 43.45 -17.64 20.53
C GLY A 427 43.82 -16.33 21.20
N GLY A 428 42.92 -15.79 21.99
CA GLY A 428 43.17 -14.71 22.97
C GLY A 428 42.70 -15.20 24.33
N ARG A 429 43.65 -15.49 25.21
CA ARG A 429 43.50 -15.97 26.56
C ARG A 429 42.70 -14.95 27.41
N ASP A 430 41.58 -15.36 27.99
CA ASP A 430 41.10 -14.93 29.28
C ASP A 430 40.40 -16.13 29.95
N ALA A 431 41.17 -16.85 30.78
CA ALA A 431 40.68 -17.97 31.56
C ALA A 431 40.00 -17.43 32.82
N LEU A 432 38.70 -17.66 32.96
CA LEU A 432 37.95 -17.51 34.21
C LEU A 432 38.01 -18.82 35.02
N PRO A 433 37.97 -18.78 36.35
CA PRO A 433 38.13 -19.96 37.21
C PRO A 433 36.87 -20.80 37.21
N GLY A 434 36.99 -22.05 36.83
CA GLY A 434 35.94 -23.07 36.87
C GLY A 434 35.98 -23.94 35.60
N ASP A 435 36.03 -25.23 35.78
CA ASP A 435 36.24 -26.29 34.78
C ASP A 435 35.05 -26.49 33.82
N GLY A 436 34.46 -25.39 33.33
CA GLY A 436 33.41 -25.35 32.33
C GLY A 436 33.62 -24.18 31.36
N ARG A 437 33.57 -24.45 30.07
CA ARG A 437 33.63 -23.39 29.03
C ARG A 437 32.39 -22.51 29.12
N LEU A 438 32.53 -21.28 29.67
CA LEU A 438 31.47 -20.28 29.75
C LEU A 438 31.54 -19.34 28.55
N PHE A 439 30.38 -19.04 27.97
CA PHE A 439 30.23 -18.21 26.77
C PHE A 439 29.50 -16.90 27.11
N ARG A 440 29.97 -15.78 26.58
CA ARG A 440 29.28 -14.50 26.70
C ARG A 440 27.97 -14.51 25.94
N ILE A 441 26.99 -13.75 26.43
CA ILE A 441 25.64 -13.65 25.84
C ILE A 441 25.64 -13.41 24.31
N GLY A 442 26.58 -12.58 23.80
CA GLY A 442 26.73 -12.33 22.36
C GLY A 442 27.08 -13.58 21.58
N LYS A 443 28.05 -14.38 22.10
CA LYS A 443 28.44 -15.63 21.44
C LYS A 443 27.35 -16.71 21.50
N VAL A 444 26.56 -16.73 22.57
CA VAL A 444 25.39 -17.61 22.69
C VAL A 444 24.31 -17.20 21.69
N ALA A 445 24.07 -15.90 21.56
CA ALA A 445 23.15 -15.36 20.57
C ALA A 445 23.50 -15.80 19.14
N ASP A 446 24.79 -15.70 18.78
CA ASP A 446 25.31 -16.13 17.47
C ASP A 446 25.19 -17.67 17.30
N MET A 447 25.57 -18.45 18.31
CA MET A 447 25.55 -19.93 18.25
C MET A 447 24.14 -20.50 18.07
N PHE A 448 23.14 -19.86 18.72
CA PHE A 448 21.74 -20.29 18.67
C PHE A 448 20.91 -19.56 17.64
N ASN A 449 21.51 -18.61 16.91
CA ASN A 449 20.84 -17.76 15.93
C ASN A 449 19.59 -17.07 16.53
N VAL A 450 19.75 -16.50 17.72
CA VAL A 450 18.73 -15.73 18.44
C VAL A 450 19.24 -14.34 18.75
N SER A 451 18.35 -13.34 18.86
CA SER A 451 18.77 -12.00 19.21
C SER A 451 19.18 -11.89 20.68
N LEU A 452 20.07 -10.95 20.99
CA LEU A 452 20.39 -10.58 22.38
C LEU A 452 19.14 -10.17 23.17
N GLY A 453 18.19 -9.51 22.47
CA GLY A 453 16.89 -9.13 23.01
C GLY A 453 16.07 -10.36 23.40
N THR A 454 16.05 -11.38 22.57
CA THR A 454 15.37 -12.67 22.82
C THR A 454 15.94 -13.37 24.03
N LEU A 455 17.28 -13.47 24.17
CA LEU A 455 17.90 -14.08 25.33
C LEU A 455 17.58 -13.32 26.61
N ARG A 456 17.64 -11.99 26.60
CA ARG A 456 17.23 -11.15 27.75
C ARG A 456 15.73 -11.25 28.03
N HIS A 457 14.90 -11.49 27.02
CA HIS A 457 13.48 -11.73 27.20
C HIS A 457 13.25 -13.08 27.89
N TYR A 458 13.95 -14.12 27.49
CA TYR A 458 13.91 -15.42 28.15
C TYR A 458 14.37 -15.34 29.62
N GLU A 459 15.40 -14.53 29.92
CA GLU A 459 15.80 -14.26 31.31
C GLU A 459 14.67 -13.60 32.11
N ARG A 460 14.04 -12.56 31.57
CA ARG A 460 12.93 -11.83 32.24
C ARG A 460 11.71 -12.73 32.47
N CYS A 461 11.46 -13.67 31.58
CA CYS A 461 10.37 -14.62 31.70
C CYS A 461 10.72 -15.84 32.58
N GLY A 462 11.92 -15.87 33.18
CA GLY A 462 12.37 -17.01 33.99
C GLY A 462 12.64 -18.30 33.21
N LEU A 463 12.77 -18.21 31.88
CA LEU A 463 13.04 -19.36 31.01
C LEU A 463 14.52 -19.71 30.94
N LEU A 464 15.39 -18.75 31.13
CA LEU A 464 16.84 -18.89 30.99
C LEU A 464 17.52 -18.09 32.11
N GLU A 465 18.43 -18.73 32.87
CA GLU A 465 19.24 -18.06 33.85
C GLU A 465 20.72 -18.14 33.46
N PRO A 466 21.49 -17.02 33.47
CA PRO A 466 22.92 -17.08 33.22
C PRO A 466 23.63 -17.89 34.31
N GLU A 467 24.61 -18.69 33.92
CA GLU A 467 25.39 -19.50 34.87
C GLU A 467 26.28 -18.65 35.75
N TYR A 468 26.76 -17.50 35.21
CA TYR A 468 27.57 -16.54 35.95
C TYR A 468 27.34 -15.12 35.45
N ILE A 469 27.23 -14.19 36.35
CA ILE A 469 27.19 -12.75 36.05
C ILE A 469 28.44 -12.12 36.70
N ASP A 470 29.32 -11.50 35.94
CA ASP A 470 30.50 -10.82 36.44
C ASP A 470 30.09 -9.63 37.30
N PRO A 471 30.40 -9.62 38.61
CA PRO A 471 29.97 -8.55 39.50
C PRO A 471 30.62 -7.19 39.25
N ARG A 472 31.73 -7.12 38.48
CA ARG A 472 32.42 -5.88 38.16
C ARG A 472 31.94 -5.26 36.85
N THR A 473 31.57 -6.11 35.87
CA THR A 473 31.22 -5.65 34.52
C THR A 473 29.74 -5.84 34.16
N GLY A 474 28.99 -6.62 34.93
CA GLY A 474 27.60 -6.98 34.67
C GLY A 474 27.44 -7.91 33.46
N TYR A 475 28.53 -8.45 32.91
CA TYR A 475 28.44 -9.37 31.78
C TYR A 475 27.90 -10.74 32.19
N ARG A 476 26.99 -11.29 31.36
CA ARG A 476 26.32 -12.58 31.53
C ARG A 476 27.06 -13.67 30.78
N TYR A 477 27.24 -14.81 31.42
CA TYR A 477 27.90 -15.98 30.87
C TYR A 477 27.02 -17.22 31.03
N TYR A 478 27.02 -18.06 30.02
CA TYR A 478 26.18 -19.27 29.90
C TYR A 478 27.05 -20.49 29.61
N GLY A 479 26.70 -21.63 30.18
CA GLY A 479 27.38 -22.90 29.99
C GLY A 479 26.55 -23.95 29.24
N ALA A 480 27.00 -25.21 29.29
CA ALA A 480 26.35 -26.30 28.56
C ALA A 480 24.91 -26.54 29.00
N LYS A 481 24.59 -26.37 30.30
CA LYS A 481 23.23 -26.54 30.81
C LYS A 481 22.23 -25.56 30.20
N GLN A 482 22.64 -24.32 29.99
CA GLN A 482 21.81 -23.31 29.36
C GLN A 482 21.61 -23.60 27.87
N PHE A 483 22.53 -24.28 27.21
CA PHE A 483 22.39 -24.69 25.82
C PHE A 483 21.30 -25.72 25.64
N GLU A 484 21.17 -26.68 26.56
CA GLU A 484 20.06 -27.66 26.55
C GLU A 484 18.71 -26.94 26.74
N VAL A 485 18.64 -25.99 27.66
CA VAL A 485 17.44 -25.16 27.89
C VAL A 485 17.08 -24.39 26.61
N LEU A 486 18.05 -23.74 25.97
CA LEU A 486 17.81 -23.00 24.72
C LEU A 486 17.36 -23.92 23.56
N ASN A 487 17.92 -25.10 23.44
CA ASN A 487 17.46 -26.10 22.46
C ASN A 487 16.02 -26.51 22.71
N THR A 488 15.67 -26.77 23.96
CA THR A 488 14.30 -27.10 24.35
C THR A 488 13.31 -25.97 24.05
N ILE A 489 13.66 -24.73 24.41
CA ILE A 489 12.83 -23.58 24.10
C ILE A 489 12.62 -23.47 22.56
N ARG A 490 13.67 -23.59 21.77
CA ARG A 490 13.58 -23.55 20.30
C ARG A 490 12.68 -24.63 19.75
N TYR A 491 12.84 -25.87 20.21
CA TYR A 491 12.02 -27.01 19.77
C TYR A 491 10.54 -26.76 20.08
N LEU A 492 10.20 -26.35 21.30
CA LEU A 492 8.82 -26.11 21.70
C LEU A 492 8.20 -24.88 21.01
N ARG A 493 9.02 -23.87 20.68
CA ARG A 493 8.56 -22.71 19.86
C ARG A 493 8.24 -23.09 18.42
N VAL A 494 8.97 -24.03 17.82
CA VAL A 494 8.63 -24.56 16.48
C VAL A 494 7.27 -25.26 16.49
N LEU A 495 6.89 -25.85 17.64
CA LEU A 495 5.57 -26.46 17.84
C LEU A 495 4.48 -25.41 18.20
N ASP A 496 4.76 -24.11 18.06
CA ASP A 496 3.84 -23.00 18.36
C ASP A 496 3.40 -22.91 19.84
N MET A 497 4.21 -23.46 20.76
CA MET A 497 3.92 -23.45 22.20
C MET A 497 4.18 -22.05 22.80
N PRO A 498 3.23 -21.46 23.56
CA PRO A 498 3.43 -20.19 24.24
C PRO A 498 4.55 -20.21 25.28
N LEU A 499 5.26 -19.07 25.46
CA LEU A 499 6.39 -18.98 26.41
C LEU A 499 6.00 -19.30 27.85
N THR A 500 4.77 -18.98 28.29
CA THR A 500 4.24 -19.34 29.61
C THR A 500 4.17 -20.83 29.85
N GLN A 501 3.72 -21.60 28.84
CA GLN A 501 3.69 -23.07 28.92
C GLN A 501 5.09 -23.66 28.85
N ILE A 502 6.01 -23.05 28.08
CA ILE A 502 7.42 -23.45 28.06
C ILE A 502 8.08 -23.21 29.42
N ALA A 503 7.75 -22.12 30.12
CA ALA A 503 8.26 -21.86 31.46
C ALA A 503 7.81 -22.94 32.46
N GLU A 504 6.53 -23.28 32.45
CA GLU A 504 6.01 -24.38 33.30
C GLU A 504 6.69 -25.71 32.99
N PHE A 505 6.92 -25.97 31.69
CA PHE A 505 7.63 -27.17 31.21
C PHE A 505 9.08 -27.26 31.75
N LEU A 506 9.79 -26.13 31.74
CA LEU A 506 11.19 -26.07 32.22
C LEU A 506 11.29 -26.14 33.74
N HIS A 507 10.26 -25.73 34.49
CA HIS A 507 10.22 -25.81 35.96
C HIS A 507 9.82 -27.19 36.48
N ASN A 508 8.88 -27.86 35.79
CA ASN A 508 8.44 -29.25 36.12
C ASN A 508 8.98 -30.23 35.08
N ARG A 509 10.22 -30.64 35.24
CA ARG A 509 10.87 -31.64 34.35
C ARG A 509 10.45 -33.06 34.66
N ASP A 510 9.16 -33.32 34.81
CA ASP A 510 8.58 -34.67 34.90
C ASP A 510 8.22 -35.16 33.50
N VAL A 511 8.67 -36.34 33.12
CA VAL A 511 8.45 -36.95 31.81
C VAL A 511 6.97 -37.09 31.49
N HIS A 512 6.14 -37.43 32.48
CA HIS A 512 4.68 -37.57 32.28
C HIS A 512 4.00 -36.23 31.99
N VAL A 513 4.39 -35.14 32.69
CA VAL A 513 3.90 -33.80 32.44
C VAL A 513 4.29 -33.29 31.02
N ILE A 514 5.48 -33.71 30.57
CA ILE A 514 5.98 -33.42 29.23
C ILE A 514 5.15 -34.13 28.18
N GLU A 515 4.89 -35.43 28.39
CA GLU A 515 4.10 -36.27 27.51
C GLU A 515 2.67 -35.70 27.35
N ASP A 516 2.00 -35.39 28.46
CA ASP A 516 0.66 -34.82 28.46
C ASP A 516 0.59 -33.48 27.66
N LYS A 517 1.59 -32.61 27.82
CA LYS A 517 1.63 -31.33 27.07
C LYS A 517 1.89 -31.52 25.60
N LEU A 518 2.74 -32.44 25.21
CA LEU A 518 2.97 -32.79 23.80
C LEU A 518 1.74 -33.43 23.15
N VAL A 519 1.03 -34.29 23.87
CA VAL A 519 -0.25 -34.88 23.42
C VAL A 519 -1.29 -33.78 23.23
N ALA A 520 -1.42 -32.86 24.18
CA ALA A 520 -2.35 -31.72 24.05
C ALA A 520 -1.99 -30.81 22.85
N GLN A 521 -0.68 -30.56 22.63
CA GLN A 521 -0.25 -29.75 21.49
C GLN A 521 -0.50 -30.48 20.16
N LYS A 522 -0.29 -31.78 20.10
CA LYS A 522 -0.63 -32.62 18.94
C LYS A 522 -2.11 -32.53 18.62
N ALA A 523 -2.99 -32.65 19.61
CA ALA A 523 -4.43 -32.53 19.42
C ALA A 523 -4.87 -31.15 18.93
N LEU A 524 -4.16 -30.08 19.37
CA LEU A 524 -4.41 -28.73 18.86
C LEU A 524 -4.01 -28.59 17.38
N ILE A 525 -2.88 -29.17 16.98
CA ILE A 525 -2.40 -29.15 15.58
C ILE A 525 -3.37 -29.95 14.70
N GLU A 526 -3.81 -31.14 15.12
CA GLU A 526 -4.78 -31.97 14.40
C GLU A 526 -6.12 -31.23 14.21
N ARG A 527 -6.57 -30.47 15.21
CA ARG A 527 -7.76 -29.63 15.10
C ARG A 527 -7.59 -28.53 14.08
N LYS A 528 -6.49 -27.76 14.13
CA LYS A 528 -6.17 -26.73 13.14
C LYS A 528 -6.05 -27.31 11.71
N GLN A 529 -5.47 -28.49 11.57
CA GLN A 529 -5.39 -29.16 10.29
C GLN A 529 -6.77 -29.51 9.74
N HIS A 530 -7.64 -30.05 10.57
CA HIS A 530 -9.02 -30.36 10.20
C HIS A 530 -9.82 -29.09 9.82
N GLU A 531 -9.66 -27.98 10.57
CA GLU A 531 -10.26 -26.69 10.23
C GLU A 531 -9.81 -26.19 8.83
N LEU A 532 -8.52 -26.30 8.52
CA LEU A 532 -7.97 -25.89 7.22
C LEU A 532 -8.46 -26.80 6.08
N GLU A 533 -8.58 -28.10 6.30
CA GLU A 533 -9.14 -29.05 5.33
C GLU A 533 -10.61 -28.75 5.04
N MET A 534 -11.38 -28.36 6.05
CA MET A 534 -12.77 -27.92 5.89
C MET A 534 -12.87 -26.65 5.05
N VAL A 535 -12.03 -25.64 5.32
CA VAL A 535 -11.98 -24.39 4.53
C VAL A 535 -11.60 -24.70 3.07
N GLN A 536 -10.62 -25.57 2.86
CA GLN A 536 -10.23 -25.97 1.51
C GLN A 536 -11.38 -26.61 0.75
N ARG A 537 -12.11 -27.57 1.34
CA ARG A 537 -13.29 -28.18 0.70
C ARG A 537 -14.37 -27.17 0.35
N LYS A 538 -14.66 -26.20 1.25
CA LYS A 538 -15.62 -25.11 0.96
C LYS A 538 -15.19 -24.29 -0.27
N ILE A 539 -13.89 -23.99 -0.39
CA ILE A 539 -13.34 -23.27 -1.54
C ILE A 539 -13.48 -24.11 -2.83
N ASP A 540 -13.14 -25.39 -2.77
CA ASP A 540 -13.21 -26.29 -3.92
C ASP A 540 -14.67 -26.43 -4.44
N HIS A 541 -15.63 -26.64 -3.55
CA HIS A 541 -17.07 -26.66 -3.90
C HIS A 541 -17.53 -25.34 -4.51
N ARG A 542 -17.04 -24.20 -4.00
CA ARG A 542 -17.40 -22.90 -4.58
C ARG A 542 -16.83 -22.72 -5.99
N LEU A 543 -15.60 -23.13 -6.22
CA LEU A 543 -14.96 -23.10 -7.54
C LEU A 543 -15.70 -23.99 -8.55
N GLU A 544 -16.14 -25.16 -8.13
CA GLU A 544 -16.94 -26.06 -8.99
C GLU A 544 -18.27 -25.42 -9.38
N ARG A 545 -19.01 -24.85 -8.42
CA ARG A 545 -20.28 -24.17 -8.68
C ARG A 545 -20.13 -22.97 -9.62
N LEU A 546 -19.06 -22.17 -9.46
CA LEU A 546 -18.78 -21.05 -10.35
C LEU A 546 -18.48 -21.51 -11.78
N ARG A 547 -17.65 -22.54 -11.92
CA ARG A 547 -17.35 -23.11 -13.25
C ARG A 547 -18.60 -23.70 -13.92
N ASP A 548 -19.43 -24.41 -13.15
CA ASP A 548 -20.70 -24.97 -13.62
C ASP A 548 -21.66 -23.85 -14.03
N ALA A 549 -21.74 -22.75 -13.27
CA ALA A 549 -22.55 -21.58 -13.65
C ALA A 549 -22.06 -20.91 -14.94
N GLU A 550 -20.75 -20.70 -15.10
CA GLU A 550 -20.16 -20.06 -16.29
C GLU A 550 -20.31 -20.92 -17.56
N GLN A 551 -20.18 -22.24 -17.44
CA GLN A 551 -20.26 -23.21 -18.54
C GLN A 551 -21.68 -23.65 -18.88
N SER A 552 -22.68 -23.13 -18.17
CA SER A 552 -24.08 -23.52 -18.36
C SER A 552 -24.62 -23.05 -19.72
N GLU A 553 -25.53 -23.85 -20.26
CA GLU A 553 -26.41 -23.40 -21.34
C GLU A 553 -27.54 -22.57 -20.74
N PHE A 554 -27.64 -21.29 -21.16
CA PHE A 554 -28.63 -20.36 -20.65
C PHE A 554 -29.93 -20.43 -21.44
N ASP A 555 -31.04 -20.06 -20.80
CA ASP A 555 -32.37 -19.97 -21.39
C ASP A 555 -32.91 -21.31 -21.94
N VAL A 556 -32.40 -22.43 -21.40
CA VAL A 556 -32.83 -23.79 -21.75
C VAL A 556 -33.54 -24.44 -20.58
N ILE A 557 -34.79 -24.83 -20.78
CA ILE A 557 -35.58 -25.54 -19.76
C ILE A 557 -35.27 -27.05 -19.85
N ARG A 558 -34.92 -27.65 -18.70
CA ARG A 558 -34.64 -29.10 -18.60
C ARG A 558 -35.23 -29.68 -17.34
N VAL A 559 -35.70 -30.94 -17.43
CA VAL A 559 -35.99 -31.75 -16.25
C VAL A 559 -34.65 -32.31 -15.75
N VAL A 560 -34.32 -32.01 -14.50
CA VAL A 560 -33.05 -32.47 -13.86
C VAL A 560 -33.36 -33.10 -12.50
N ARG A 561 -32.60 -34.10 -12.13
CA ARG A 561 -32.69 -34.69 -10.81
C ARG A 561 -31.83 -33.93 -9.86
N GLN A 562 -32.47 -33.25 -8.92
CA GLN A 562 -31.81 -32.51 -7.84
C GLN A 562 -31.47 -33.45 -6.68
N PRO A 563 -30.20 -33.47 -6.21
CA PRO A 563 -29.84 -34.30 -5.06
C PRO A 563 -30.50 -33.83 -3.78
N ALA A 564 -30.57 -34.73 -2.80
CA ALA A 564 -31.04 -34.35 -1.46
C ALA A 564 -30.09 -33.25 -0.89
N CYS A 565 -30.69 -32.27 -0.22
CA CYS A 565 -29.97 -31.16 0.37
C CYS A 565 -30.56 -30.75 1.71
N ARG A 566 -29.77 -30.08 2.56
CA ARG A 566 -30.24 -29.47 3.80
C ARG A 566 -30.40 -27.98 3.58
N ILE A 567 -31.49 -27.43 4.10
CA ILE A 567 -31.74 -25.99 4.07
C ILE A 567 -32.12 -25.49 5.46
N VAL A 568 -31.86 -24.22 5.67
CA VAL A 568 -32.51 -23.44 6.75
C VAL A 568 -33.35 -22.39 6.07
N TRP A 569 -34.56 -22.18 6.55
CA TRP A 569 -35.47 -21.24 5.94
C TRP A 569 -36.19 -20.34 6.95
N ILE A 570 -36.59 -19.16 6.46
CA ILE A 570 -37.53 -18.27 7.14
C ILE A 570 -38.78 -18.22 6.27
N ARG A 571 -39.91 -18.68 6.80
CA ARG A 571 -41.24 -18.47 6.25
C ARG A 571 -41.84 -17.21 6.88
N ASP A 572 -42.76 -16.55 6.20
CA ASP A 572 -43.38 -15.28 6.62
C ASP A 572 -42.37 -14.10 6.69
N SER A 573 -41.38 -14.09 5.81
CA SER A 573 -40.56 -12.91 5.59
C SER A 573 -41.46 -11.76 5.09
N PRO A 574 -41.33 -10.51 5.61
CA PRO A 574 -41.99 -9.38 4.97
C PRO A 574 -41.63 -9.39 3.50
N LYS A 575 -42.61 -9.14 2.60
CA LYS A 575 -42.45 -9.20 1.14
C LYS A 575 -41.06 -8.79 0.71
N VAL A 576 -40.32 -9.70 0.07
CA VAL A 576 -38.98 -9.43 -0.45
C VAL A 576 -39.14 -8.61 -1.73
N ASP A 577 -39.63 -7.39 -1.56
CA ASP A 577 -39.79 -6.40 -2.62
C ASP A 577 -38.58 -5.47 -2.77
N SER A 578 -37.53 -5.67 -1.94
CA SER A 578 -36.30 -4.92 -1.98
C SER A 578 -35.08 -5.72 -1.47
N TYR A 579 -33.88 -5.35 -1.90
CA TYR A 579 -32.60 -5.87 -1.39
C TYR A 579 -32.50 -5.80 0.15
N LEU A 580 -33.06 -4.76 0.76
CA LEU A 580 -33.10 -4.60 2.22
C LEU A 580 -33.94 -5.66 2.95
N GLY A 581 -35.03 -6.12 2.33
CA GLY A 581 -35.86 -7.20 2.88
C GLY A 581 -35.13 -8.55 2.88
N LEU A 582 -34.40 -8.83 1.81
CA LEU A 582 -33.55 -10.02 1.68
C LEU A 582 -32.41 -9.99 2.71
N GLU A 583 -31.72 -8.85 2.84
CA GLU A 583 -30.60 -8.68 3.78
C GLU A 583 -31.02 -8.87 5.24
N TYR A 584 -32.18 -8.38 5.63
CA TYR A 584 -32.73 -8.60 6.98
C TYR A 584 -32.93 -10.10 7.27
N SER A 585 -33.48 -10.85 6.32
CA SER A 585 -33.67 -12.29 6.45
C SER A 585 -32.35 -13.05 6.51
N ILE A 586 -31.36 -12.65 5.71
CA ILE A 586 -30.00 -13.20 5.76
C ILE A 586 -29.38 -12.99 7.15
N ARG A 587 -29.40 -11.76 7.70
CA ARG A 587 -28.86 -11.47 9.03
C ARG A 587 -29.53 -12.27 10.16
N LYS A 588 -30.83 -12.56 10.03
CA LYS A 588 -31.53 -13.40 10.99
C LYS A 588 -31.07 -14.88 10.91
N LEU A 589 -30.75 -15.38 9.73
CA LEU A 589 -30.17 -16.72 9.53
C LEU A 589 -28.74 -16.79 10.08
N GLU A 590 -27.95 -15.69 9.98
CA GLU A 590 -26.59 -15.60 10.50
C GLU A 590 -26.47 -15.75 12.02
N GLN A 591 -27.48 -15.32 12.78
CA GLN A 591 -27.40 -15.29 14.26
C GLN A 591 -27.21 -16.68 14.90
N HIS A 592 -27.41 -17.76 14.17
CA HIS A 592 -27.32 -19.14 14.64
C HIS A 592 -26.15 -19.91 14.02
N GLN A 593 -25.23 -19.22 13.38
CA GLN A 593 -24.05 -19.81 12.76
C GLN A 593 -22.74 -19.51 13.48
N LYS A 594 -21.85 -20.50 13.56
CA LYS A 594 -20.48 -20.36 14.13
C LYS A 594 -19.46 -19.80 13.13
N ASP A 595 -19.68 -19.97 11.82
CA ASP A 595 -18.72 -19.61 10.78
C ASP A 595 -19.27 -18.59 9.78
N SER A 596 -18.54 -17.47 9.60
CA SER A 596 -18.91 -16.37 8.69
C SER A 596 -18.67 -16.63 7.18
N LEU A 597 -18.16 -17.81 6.79
CA LEU A 597 -17.77 -18.15 5.40
C LEU A 597 -18.90 -18.77 4.54
N VAL A 598 -20.12 -18.85 5.05
CA VAL A 598 -21.19 -19.70 4.47
C VAL A 598 -22.00 -19.02 3.37
N PHE A 599 -22.03 -17.70 3.28
CA PHE A 599 -23.08 -16.96 2.57
C PHE A 599 -22.95 -16.79 1.06
N LEU A 600 -21.75 -16.86 0.49
CA LEU A 600 -21.56 -16.58 -0.94
C LEU A 600 -22.22 -17.63 -1.85
N GLY A 601 -23.36 -17.26 -2.47
CA GLY A 601 -24.06 -18.07 -3.47
C GLY A 601 -24.82 -19.28 -2.91
N LYS A 602 -25.23 -19.26 -1.63
CA LYS A 602 -26.02 -20.28 -0.98
C LYS A 602 -27.39 -19.78 -0.52
N VAL A 603 -27.61 -18.46 -0.56
CA VAL A 603 -28.90 -17.85 -0.23
C VAL A 603 -29.81 -17.95 -1.45
N GLY A 604 -31.04 -18.39 -1.23
CA GLY A 604 -32.04 -18.45 -2.25
C GLY A 604 -33.38 -17.94 -1.73
N VAL A 605 -34.25 -17.63 -2.66
CA VAL A 605 -35.65 -17.27 -2.43
C VAL A 605 -36.58 -18.32 -3.05
N GLY A 606 -37.78 -18.38 -2.59
CA GLY A 606 -38.75 -19.34 -3.12
C GLY A 606 -40.17 -18.81 -3.11
N ILE A 607 -40.96 -19.33 -4.05
CA ILE A 607 -42.38 -19.07 -4.21
C ILE A 607 -43.11 -20.35 -3.88
N ASP A 608 -44.12 -20.28 -3.01
CA ASP A 608 -44.95 -21.42 -2.65
C ASP A 608 -45.77 -21.94 -3.85
N LYS A 609 -46.10 -23.25 -3.83
CA LYS A 609 -46.81 -23.92 -4.89
C LYS A 609 -48.11 -23.19 -5.26
N GLU A 610 -48.91 -22.80 -4.27
CA GLU A 610 -50.17 -22.13 -4.50
C GLU A 610 -50.02 -20.77 -5.23
N SER A 611 -48.98 -20.01 -4.87
CA SER A 611 -48.66 -18.73 -5.55
C SER A 611 -48.18 -18.97 -6.99
N LEU A 612 -47.36 -20.01 -7.23
CA LEU A 612 -46.92 -20.38 -8.57
C LEU A 612 -48.12 -20.75 -9.48
N GLU A 613 -49.06 -21.56 -8.99
CA GLU A 613 -50.25 -21.96 -9.73
C GLU A 613 -51.23 -20.80 -9.97
N GLN A 614 -51.23 -19.77 -9.12
CA GLN A 614 -52.03 -18.54 -9.26
C GLN A 614 -51.39 -17.45 -10.09
N GLY A 615 -50.13 -17.65 -10.53
CA GLY A 615 -49.35 -16.66 -11.35
C GLY A 615 -48.65 -15.57 -10.55
N GLY A 616 -48.46 -15.77 -9.25
CA GLY A 616 -47.73 -14.86 -8.36
C GLY A 616 -46.22 -15.00 -8.46
N TYR A 617 -45.63 -14.72 -9.62
CA TYR A 617 -44.20 -14.99 -9.93
C TYR A 617 -43.21 -14.00 -9.31
N ALA A 618 -43.67 -13.03 -8.55
CA ALA A 618 -42.84 -12.08 -7.81
C ALA A 618 -43.12 -12.14 -6.27
N ASP A 619 -44.01 -13.05 -5.84
CA ASP A 619 -44.43 -13.14 -4.44
C ASP A 619 -43.55 -14.17 -3.70
N TYR A 620 -42.32 -13.78 -3.35
CA TYR A 620 -41.41 -14.64 -2.58
C TYR A 620 -41.93 -14.83 -1.15
N GLY A 621 -42.36 -16.06 -0.84
CA GLY A 621 -42.90 -16.42 0.49
C GLY A 621 -41.84 -16.96 1.44
N LEU A 622 -40.64 -17.28 0.98
CA LEU A 622 -39.58 -17.80 1.82
C LEU A 622 -38.20 -17.37 1.35
N VAL A 623 -37.30 -17.22 2.33
CA VAL A 623 -35.84 -17.08 2.10
C VAL A 623 -35.17 -18.28 2.75
N PHE A 624 -34.23 -18.89 2.03
CA PHE A 624 -33.53 -20.08 2.53
C PHE A 624 -32.03 -19.97 2.33
N LEU A 625 -31.28 -20.70 3.18
CA LEU A 625 -29.86 -20.92 3.07
C LEU A 625 -29.60 -22.39 2.79
N LEU A 626 -28.86 -22.69 1.74
CA LEU A 626 -28.41 -24.03 1.40
C LEU A 626 -27.20 -24.40 2.27
N LEU A 627 -27.30 -25.53 2.98
CA LEU A 627 -26.20 -26.06 3.81
C LEU A 627 -25.47 -27.17 3.06
N ASP A 628 -24.16 -27.12 3.02
CA ASP A 628 -23.31 -28.26 2.61
C ASP A 628 -23.16 -29.23 3.79
N ASP A 629 -22.63 -30.43 3.55
CA ASP A 629 -22.50 -31.47 4.59
C ASP A 629 -21.57 -31.05 5.73
N GLU A 630 -20.61 -30.16 5.43
CA GLU A 630 -19.65 -29.62 6.38
C GLU A 630 -20.14 -28.41 7.19
N ASP A 631 -21.31 -27.85 6.85
CA ASP A 631 -21.84 -26.67 7.55
C ASP A 631 -22.48 -27.04 8.88
N GLU A 632 -21.93 -26.53 9.98
CA GLU A 632 -22.50 -26.62 11.32
C GLU A 632 -23.51 -25.48 11.55
N TYR A 633 -24.77 -25.83 11.83
CA TYR A 633 -25.83 -24.90 12.14
C TYR A 633 -26.54 -25.26 13.44
N GLU A 634 -26.66 -24.32 14.39
CA GLU A 634 -27.25 -24.56 15.72
C GLU A 634 -28.80 -24.46 15.77
N GLY A 635 -29.44 -24.15 14.64
CA GLY A 635 -30.89 -24.04 14.53
C GLY A 635 -31.55 -25.24 13.85
N ASP A 636 -32.90 -25.15 13.70
CA ASP A 636 -33.66 -26.17 12.99
C ASP A 636 -33.33 -26.20 11.51
N THR A 637 -32.98 -27.38 11.00
CA THR A 637 -32.69 -27.62 9.59
C THR A 637 -33.76 -28.49 8.95
N VAL A 638 -34.03 -28.26 7.67
CA VAL A 638 -34.98 -29.07 6.90
C VAL A 638 -34.22 -29.84 5.83
N ALA A 639 -34.40 -31.16 5.81
CA ALA A 639 -33.90 -32.01 4.77
C ALA A 639 -34.87 -32.05 3.60
N LEU A 640 -34.44 -31.62 2.42
CA LEU A 640 -35.17 -31.78 1.17
C LEU A 640 -34.74 -33.09 0.50
N PRO A 641 -35.69 -33.97 0.15
CA PRO A 641 -35.35 -35.24 -0.51
C PRO A 641 -34.87 -35.00 -1.94
N GLU A 642 -34.21 -35.99 -2.49
CA GLU A 642 -33.89 -36.05 -3.92
C GLU A 642 -35.23 -36.00 -4.73
N THR A 643 -35.32 -35.09 -5.71
CA THR A 643 -36.56 -34.88 -6.48
C THR A 643 -36.25 -34.42 -7.89
N ASP A 644 -37.14 -34.75 -8.82
CA ASP A 644 -37.06 -34.23 -10.18
C ASP A 644 -37.57 -32.78 -10.19
N CYS A 645 -36.85 -31.90 -10.90
CA CYS A 645 -37.14 -30.48 -10.99
C CYS A 645 -37.10 -30.00 -12.42
N VAL A 646 -38.01 -29.13 -12.80
CA VAL A 646 -37.87 -28.32 -14.01
C VAL A 646 -36.94 -27.17 -13.70
N ARG A 647 -35.85 -27.05 -14.43
CA ARG A 647 -34.80 -26.08 -14.16
C ARG A 647 -34.53 -25.18 -15.36
N ILE A 648 -34.31 -23.91 -15.11
CA ILE A 648 -33.72 -22.94 -16.06
C ILE A 648 -32.57 -22.21 -15.41
N ARG A 649 -31.53 -21.95 -16.17
CA ARG A 649 -30.46 -20.97 -15.84
C ARG A 649 -30.51 -19.84 -16.83
N PHE A 650 -30.42 -18.64 -16.38
CA PHE A 650 -30.47 -17.45 -17.24
C PHE A 650 -29.47 -16.38 -16.77
N ARG A 651 -29.09 -15.49 -17.70
CA ARG A 651 -28.30 -14.31 -17.36
C ARG A 651 -29.25 -13.22 -16.88
N GLY A 652 -29.02 -12.75 -15.64
CA GLY A 652 -29.82 -11.74 -14.98
C GLY A 652 -29.94 -11.98 -13.49
N SER A 653 -30.67 -11.09 -12.82
CA SER A 653 -30.91 -11.06 -11.38
C SER A 653 -32.33 -11.59 -11.05
N HIS A 654 -32.66 -11.58 -9.76
CA HIS A 654 -34.04 -11.85 -9.27
C HIS A 654 -35.10 -10.96 -9.93
N GLY A 655 -34.73 -9.74 -10.38
CA GLY A 655 -35.64 -8.85 -11.09
C GLY A 655 -36.13 -9.37 -12.43
N ASP A 656 -35.35 -10.25 -13.09
CA ASP A 656 -35.65 -10.84 -14.40
C ASP A 656 -36.37 -12.22 -14.26
N ALA A 657 -36.47 -12.74 -13.05
CA ALA A 657 -37.02 -14.06 -12.76
C ALA A 657 -38.51 -14.23 -13.11
N PRO A 658 -39.43 -13.23 -12.92
CA PRO A 658 -40.88 -13.42 -13.19
C PRO A 658 -41.18 -13.88 -14.61
N ASP A 659 -40.46 -13.45 -15.63
CA ASP A 659 -40.68 -13.92 -17.01
C ASP A 659 -40.23 -15.37 -17.17
N ARG A 660 -39.14 -15.76 -16.49
CA ARG A 660 -38.63 -17.13 -16.50
C ARG A 660 -39.54 -18.12 -15.76
N TYR A 661 -40.17 -17.65 -14.68
CA TYR A 661 -41.21 -18.45 -13.99
C TYR A 661 -42.40 -18.74 -14.91
N ARG A 662 -42.82 -17.77 -15.70
CA ARG A 662 -43.92 -17.94 -16.66
C ARG A 662 -43.57 -18.99 -17.71
N GLU A 663 -42.34 -18.98 -18.23
CA GLU A 663 -41.85 -19.99 -19.18
C GLU A 663 -41.79 -21.39 -18.53
N LEU A 664 -41.29 -21.49 -17.28
CA LEU A 664 -41.24 -22.76 -16.56
C LEU A 664 -42.62 -23.36 -16.27
N ILE A 665 -43.58 -22.55 -15.81
CA ILE A 665 -44.95 -23.00 -15.51
C ILE A 665 -45.67 -23.44 -16.79
N TRP A 666 -45.48 -22.68 -17.91
CA TRP A 666 -46.02 -23.08 -19.21
C TRP A 666 -45.45 -24.46 -19.67
N TYR A 667 -44.13 -24.63 -19.56
CA TYR A 667 -43.47 -25.88 -19.88
C TYR A 667 -43.96 -27.05 -19.02
N THR A 668 -44.11 -26.83 -17.70
CA THR A 668 -44.62 -27.84 -16.75
C THR A 668 -46.00 -28.30 -17.15
N ALA A 669 -46.89 -27.37 -17.51
CA ALA A 669 -48.24 -27.67 -17.97
C ALA A 669 -48.26 -28.40 -19.31
N GLU A 670 -47.38 -28.02 -20.27
CA GLU A 670 -47.28 -28.68 -21.58
C GLU A 670 -46.79 -30.12 -21.49
N GLN A 671 -45.86 -30.39 -20.55
CA GLN A 671 -45.30 -31.72 -20.32
C GLN A 671 -46.21 -32.57 -19.38
N GLY A 672 -47.29 -32.03 -18.86
CA GLY A 672 -48.18 -32.72 -17.95
C GLY A 672 -47.54 -33.08 -16.59
N LEU A 673 -46.61 -32.26 -16.11
CA LEU A 673 -45.93 -32.45 -14.84
C LEU A 673 -46.68 -31.73 -13.70
N ASP A 674 -46.80 -32.39 -12.55
CA ASP A 674 -47.40 -31.81 -11.35
C ASP A 674 -46.36 -31.16 -10.46
N ILE A 675 -46.57 -29.91 -10.04
CA ILE A 675 -45.69 -29.21 -9.10
C ILE A 675 -45.91 -29.83 -7.71
N THR A 676 -44.82 -30.23 -7.06
CA THR A 676 -44.84 -30.95 -5.77
C THR A 676 -44.42 -30.11 -4.57
N GLY A 677 -43.87 -28.90 -4.79
CA GLY A 677 -43.40 -28.03 -3.69
C GLY A 677 -43.07 -26.60 -4.15
N PHE A 678 -42.41 -25.86 -3.30
CA PHE A 678 -42.00 -24.49 -3.56
C PHE A 678 -40.82 -24.41 -4.56
N SER A 679 -40.74 -23.29 -5.29
CA SER A 679 -39.58 -23.04 -6.19
C SER A 679 -38.32 -22.70 -5.39
N ARG A 680 -37.20 -23.02 -5.97
CA ARG A 680 -35.88 -22.63 -5.46
C ARG A 680 -35.20 -21.74 -6.52
N GLU A 681 -34.97 -20.49 -6.16
CA GLU A 681 -34.30 -19.51 -6.97
C GLU A 681 -33.01 -19.07 -6.26
N ILE A 682 -31.87 -19.26 -6.90
CA ILE A 682 -30.54 -18.99 -6.32
C ILE A 682 -29.74 -18.18 -7.33
N ALA A 683 -29.21 -17.04 -6.88
CA ALA A 683 -28.20 -16.28 -7.62
C ALA A 683 -26.84 -17.00 -7.50
N LEU A 684 -26.41 -17.65 -8.56
CA LEU A 684 -25.11 -18.36 -8.62
C LEU A 684 -23.94 -17.39 -8.77
N ILE A 685 -24.15 -16.31 -9.54
CA ILE A 685 -23.22 -15.19 -9.75
C ILE A 685 -24.03 -13.89 -9.61
N ASP A 686 -23.67 -13.05 -8.63
CA ASP A 686 -24.36 -11.82 -8.27
C ASP A 686 -23.40 -10.64 -8.02
N GLU A 687 -23.91 -9.52 -7.51
CA GLU A 687 -23.11 -8.33 -7.12
C GLU A 687 -21.99 -8.62 -6.12
N GLY A 688 -22.10 -9.66 -5.32
CA GLY A 688 -21.06 -10.08 -4.39
C GLY A 688 -19.81 -10.65 -5.08
N LEU A 689 -19.93 -11.05 -6.36
CA LEU A 689 -18.85 -11.68 -7.14
C LEU A 689 -18.37 -10.83 -8.31
N THR A 690 -19.26 -10.05 -8.94
CA THR A 690 -18.91 -9.22 -10.10
C THR A 690 -19.70 -7.91 -10.08
N SER A 691 -19.06 -6.85 -10.52
CA SER A 691 -19.72 -5.56 -10.72
C SER A 691 -20.38 -5.41 -12.10
N ASP A 692 -20.27 -6.41 -12.96
CA ASP A 692 -20.85 -6.41 -14.30
C ASP A 692 -22.17 -7.19 -14.33
N PRO A 693 -23.34 -6.52 -14.41
CA PRO A 693 -24.65 -7.18 -14.42
C PRO A 693 -24.85 -8.17 -15.57
N ALA A 694 -24.10 -8.03 -16.68
CA ALA A 694 -24.14 -8.96 -17.79
C ALA A 694 -23.56 -10.35 -17.47
N GLN A 695 -22.84 -10.47 -16.36
CA GLN A 695 -22.28 -11.73 -15.86
C GLN A 695 -23.13 -12.38 -14.79
N PHE A 696 -24.20 -11.75 -14.31
CA PHE A 696 -25.08 -12.35 -13.31
C PHE A 696 -25.73 -13.63 -13.86
N VAL A 697 -25.79 -14.66 -13.02
CA VAL A 697 -26.41 -15.95 -13.37
C VAL A 697 -27.33 -16.36 -12.24
N THR A 698 -28.59 -16.56 -12.59
CA THR A 698 -29.63 -17.05 -11.68
C THR A 698 -30.14 -18.40 -12.14
N GLU A 699 -30.37 -19.30 -11.20
CA GLU A 699 -30.97 -20.61 -11.41
C GLU A 699 -32.35 -20.67 -10.73
N ILE A 700 -33.33 -21.13 -11.46
CA ILE A 700 -34.69 -21.45 -10.92
C ILE A 700 -34.92 -22.94 -11.07
N CYS A 701 -35.35 -23.61 -9.99
CA CYS A 701 -35.73 -25.00 -9.95
C CYS A 701 -37.14 -25.13 -9.33
N ILE A 702 -38.08 -25.78 -10.04
CA ILE A 702 -39.42 -26.09 -9.55
C ILE A 702 -39.53 -27.61 -9.42
N PRO A 703 -39.76 -28.15 -8.20
CA PRO A 703 -39.93 -29.60 -8.00
C PRO A 703 -41.22 -30.11 -8.64
N VAL A 704 -41.10 -31.22 -9.40
CA VAL A 704 -42.19 -31.81 -10.17
C VAL A 704 -42.29 -33.32 -9.98
N ARG A 705 -43.40 -33.85 -10.39
CA ARG A 705 -43.62 -35.29 -10.43
C ARG A 705 -44.24 -35.70 -11.74
#